data_9f266c130708afb00c64121290fb4bf3
#
_entry.id   9f266c130708afb00c64121290fb4bf3
#
_cell.length_a   1.000
_cell.length_b   1.000
_cell.length_c   1.000
_cell.angle_alpha   90.00
_cell.angle_beta   90.00
_cell.angle_gamma   90.00
#
_symmetry.space_group_name_H-M   'P 1'
#
loop_
_entity.id
_entity.type
_entity.pdbx_description
1 polymer ?
#
loop_
_entity_poly.entity_id
_entity_poly.type
_entity_poly.pdbx_seq_one_letter_code
_entity_poly.pdbx_strand_id
1 'polypeptide(L)'
;MRCTRPGCTGTYAADGYCDECGHKEAIRTSGVSGQPPAAPSPAARTGSAGFSGPDAARTAAARRDPARTAAARRDPARTAAARPGPAPVASTAQTSGALGGHSTGTSTGGRRGRSGSSRGRLGAGYVAMPPVPLRDPSTAIKSNASVPESQRFCSACGEPVGRGRDGQPGRTDGFCPRDRTPYSFTPHLQPGERVAGRYEILGALAHGGLGWIYLARDRNISESGADRWVVLKGLINTGDQDALAAAMAERRFLVEIDHPNIVKIHDIAEHPDGKTGEMIGYIVMEYVGGKSLKDLALEHLGPDGRRVPLPLEHVLSYGIEVLNALGYMHDRGLLFCDFKPDNVIHTEERLKLIDLGAVRRIDDQVSPLWGTPGYQAPELAQVGASIGSDLYTVGRTLAVLSFDFSGFSSKYAHSLPTPDDVELLRGQESYYRLLRRATDPDWTRRFSSAGEMADQTRGVLREILSCTDGVPRPENSTQFTPERRAFGATGGMEPLTGAAVAVALPLPLVDLTDPAAGFLATLNTTDVRTSIAALRGAPIRTVEVTLQLIRALVEAGDLAGAEHELQGVPADGDWRRDWSEGLIALAAGLPKRAEEAFDRVFDALPGEPAAQLALAAANELAGERAWADWRYQRVWSVDRNFVSAAFGVARMRLAAGDRAGAVAVLDEVPDVSTHHVAAQIAAVRAGLHTESGPLDPSDFLDSSNRLEKLKLDKQRRAKLAVEMFHAALDWLGVDKRPGAAARPAPAVAATGRLLGQAFTEREIRFGLEQAYRSLAADESDPIARYALVDQANAVRPWTVF
;
A
#
# COMPACT_ATOMS: atom_id res chain seq x y z
N MET A 1 -28.32 -23.17 -2.15
CA MET A 1 -29.80 -23.00 -1.95
C MET A 1 -30.13 -21.53 -2.03
N ARG A 2 -31.30 -21.10 -2.57
CA ARG A 2 -31.63 -19.66 -2.57
C ARG A 2 -31.96 -19.20 -1.14
N CYS A 3 -31.61 -17.98 -0.80
CA CYS A 3 -31.90 -17.39 0.49
C CYS A 3 -33.40 -17.36 0.79
N THR A 4 -33.78 -17.77 1.99
CA THR A 4 -35.19 -17.79 2.42
C THR A 4 -35.67 -16.46 2.98
N ARG A 5 -34.78 -15.47 3.13
CA ARG A 5 -35.14 -14.12 3.56
C ARG A 5 -35.97 -13.45 2.47
N PRO A 6 -37.17 -12.96 2.78
CA PRO A 6 -38.00 -12.26 1.80
C PRO A 6 -37.23 -11.07 1.22
N GLY A 7 -37.05 -11.09 -0.11
CA GLY A 7 -36.43 -10.00 -0.82
C GLY A 7 -34.94 -10.14 -1.10
N CYS A 8 -34.34 -11.23 -0.71
CA CYS A 8 -32.96 -11.52 -1.03
C CYS A 8 -32.87 -12.45 -2.27
N THR A 9 -32.04 -12.09 -3.23
CA THR A 9 -31.76 -12.91 -4.43
C THR A 9 -30.54 -13.80 -4.26
N GLY A 10 -29.82 -13.66 -3.14
CA GLY A 10 -28.63 -14.42 -2.79
C GLY A 10 -28.87 -15.90 -2.54
N THR A 11 -27.78 -16.64 -2.43
CA THR A 11 -27.77 -18.08 -2.17
C THR A 11 -27.06 -18.38 -0.85
N TYR A 12 -27.47 -19.48 -0.19
CA TYR A 12 -26.73 -19.91 1.00
C TYR A 12 -25.42 -20.55 0.59
N ALA A 13 -24.32 -20.01 1.14
CA ALA A 13 -22.99 -20.59 1.01
C ALA A 13 -22.83 -21.85 1.87
N ALA A 14 -21.70 -22.53 1.78
CA ALA A 14 -21.45 -23.78 2.51
C ALA A 14 -21.45 -23.61 4.04
N ASP A 15 -21.27 -22.39 4.54
CA ASP A 15 -21.34 -22.01 5.94
C ASP A 15 -22.77 -21.77 6.46
N GLY A 16 -23.78 -21.92 5.59
CA GLY A 16 -25.19 -21.75 5.92
C GLY A 16 -25.67 -20.31 6.02
N TYR A 17 -24.88 -19.34 5.54
CA TYR A 17 -25.27 -17.93 5.45
C TYR A 17 -25.50 -17.50 4.00
N CYS A 18 -26.42 -16.57 3.80
CA CYS A 18 -26.69 -16.00 2.49
C CYS A 18 -25.56 -15.05 2.07
N ASP A 19 -25.02 -15.27 0.89
CA ASP A 19 -23.94 -14.50 0.26
C ASP A 19 -24.28 -13.02 0.00
N GLU A 20 -25.59 -12.71 -0.10
CA GLU A 20 -26.04 -11.35 -0.41
C GLU A 20 -26.55 -10.59 0.83
N CYS A 21 -27.22 -11.24 1.77
CA CYS A 21 -27.84 -10.58 2.92
C CYS A 21 -27.38 -11.10 4.29
N GLY A 22 -26.49 -12.08 4.35
CA GLY A 22 -25.97 -12.67 5.58
C GLY A 22 -27.02 -13.41 6.42
N HIS A 23 -28.21 -13.70 5.87
CA HIS A 23 -29.24 -14.41 6.60
C HIS A 23 -28.89 -15.89 6.74
N LYS A 24 -28.96 -16.42 7.99
CA LYS A 24 -28.66 -17.82 8.27
C LYS A 24 -29.80 -18.72 7.80
N GLU A 25 -29.45 -19.85 7.15
CA GLU A 25 -30.45 -20.87 6.77
C GLU A 25 -31.15 -21.45 8.00
N ALA A 26 -32.47 -21.42 8.01
CA ALA A 26 -33.25 -22.07 9.06
C ALA A 26 -33.16 -23.58 8.86
N ILE A 27 -32.48 -24.28 9.77
CA ILE A 27 -32.42 -25.74 9.80
C ILE A 27 -33.83 -26.26 9.95
N ARG A 28 -34.41 -26.84 8.89
CA ARG A 28 -35.64 -27.62 8.98
C ARG A 28 -35.28 -28.90 9.71
N THR A 29 -35.60 -28.95 11.00
CA THR A 29 -35.62 -30.20 11.74
C THR A 29 -36.87 -30.98 11.26
N SER A 30 -36.60 -31.99 10.42
CA SER A 30 -37.56 -33.06 10.18
C SER A 30 -37.79 -33.79 11.52
N GLY A 31 -39.02 -33.76 12.00
CA GLY A 31 -39.41 -34.34 13.29
C GLY A 31 -39.11 -35.84 13.37
N VAL A 32 -38.31 -36.22 14.32
CA VAL A 32 -38.35 -37.53 14.97
C VAL A 32 -38.28 -37.28 16.47
N SER A 33 -39.36 -37.67 17.11
CA SER A 33 -39.57 -37.66 18.57
C SER A 33 -38.58 -38.60 19.23
N GLY A 34 -37.71 -38.03 20.03
CA GLY A 34 -36.77 -38.77 20.91
C GLY A 34 -36.31 -37.87 22.06
N GLN A 35 -36.66 -38.27 23.25
CA GLN A 35 -36.39 -37.64 24.54
C GLN A 35 -34.88 -37.35 24.75
N PRO A 36 -34.54 -36.24 25.38
CA PRO A 36 -33.10 -35.90 25.59
C PRO A 36 -32.50 -36.66 26.77
N PRO A 37 -31.29 -37.14 26.70
CA PRO A 37 -30.55 -37.59 27.89
C PRO A 37 -29.92 -36.39 28.63
N ALA A 38 -29.93 -36.53 29.96
CA ALA A 38 -29.54 -35.56 30.96
C ALA A 38 -28.04 -35.16 30.86
N ALA A 39 -27.76 -33.92 31.21
CA ALA A 39 -26.43 -33.37 31.36
C ALA A 39 -25.65 -33.97 32.56
N PRO A 40 -24.36 -34.22 32.48
CA PRO A 40 -23.55 -34.50 33.64
C PRO A 40 -23.02 -33.20 34.27
N SER A 41 -23.21 -33.11 35.60
CA SER A 41 -22.64 -32.07 36.47
C SER A 41 -21.12 -32.16 36.60
N PRO A 42 -20.41 -31.08 36.88
CA PRO A 42 -18.98 -31.07 37.03
C PRO A 42 -18.53 -31.48 38.41
N ALA A 43 -17.57 -32.41 38.49
CA ALA A 43 -16.93 -32.84 39.71
C ALA A 43 -15.82 -31.85 40.14
N ALA A 44 -15.90 -31.47 41.39
CA ALA A 44 -14.91 -30.69 42.13
C ALA A 44 -13.56 -31.38 42.25
N ARG A 45 -12.48 -30.61 42.12
CA ARG A 45 -11.21 -30.91 42.84
C ARG A 45 -10.66 -29.65 43.49
N THR A 46 -10.59 -29.77 44.76
CA THR A 46 -10.01 -28.94 45.82
C THR A 46 -8.49 -28.81 45.70
N GLY A 47 -7.96 -27.66 46.10
CA GLY A 47 -6.52 -27.48 46.38
C GLY A 47 -6.20 -26.04 46.80
N SER A 48 -6.17 -25.83 48.08
CA SER A 48 -6.00 -24.64 48.89
C SER A 48 -4.60 -24.02 48.87
N ALA A 49 -4.56 -22.71 49.06
CA ALA A 49 -3.70 -21.87 49.92
C ALA A 49 -3.71 -20.44 49.31
N GLY A 50 -4.22 -19.43 49.89
CA GLY A 50 -4.21 -18.90 51.24
C GLY A 50 -3.13 -17.84 51.40
N PHE A 51 -3.51 -16.53 51.29
CA PHE A 51 -3.05 -15.51 52.23
C PHE A 51 -3.75 -14.16 51.95
N SER A 52 -4.49 -13.78 52.91
CA SER A 52 -4.92 -12.55 53.61
C SER A 52 -4.69 -11.19 52.94
N GLY A 53 -5.78 -10.40 52.89
CA GLY A 53 -5.76 -8.95 52.82
C GLY A 53 -5.53 -8.33 54.24
N PRO A 54 -5.71 -7.02 54.42
CA PRO A 54 -7.02 -6.41 54.78
C PRO A 54 -7.32 -5.05 54.14
N ASP A 55 -8.62 -4.82 54.01
CA ASP A 55 -9.51 -3.74 54.58
C ASP A 55 -9.11 -2.28 54.41
N ALA A 56 -9.94 -1.62 53.76
CA ALA A 56 -11.11 -0.80 54.12
C ALA A 56 -10.84 0.69 54.36
N ALA A 57 -11.53 1.56 53.68
CA ALA A 57 -12.47 2.52 54.19
C ALA A 57 -12.92 3.58 53.21
N ARG A 58 -14.15 3.56 52.83
CA ARG A 58 -15.19 4.57 52.72
C ARG A 58 -14.83 6.00 53.14
N THR A 59 -15.26 7.00 52.29
CA THR A 59 -16.26 8.07 52.54
C THR A 59 -16.33 8.96 51.27
N ALA A 60 -17.41 9.11 50.67
CA ALA A 60 -18.64 9.89 50.71
C ALA A 60 -18.47 11.42 50.55
N ALA A 61 -18.99 11.90 49.41
CA ALA A 61 -19.83 13.09 49.16
C ALA A 61 -19.31 14.48 49.53
N ALA A 62 -19.35 15.41 48.54
CA ALA A 62 -20.21 16.59 48.63
C ALA A 62 -20.17 17.45 47.34
N ARG A 63 -21.34 17.70 46.84
CA ARG A 63 -21.70 18.73 45.84
C ARG A 63 -21.32 20.14 46.30
N ARG A 64 -21.03 21.02 45.32
CA ARG A 64 -21.56 22.42 45.26
C ARG A 64 -21.08 23.13 43.98
N ASP A 65 -22.04 23.41 43.14
CA ASP A 65 -22.17 24.61 42.30
C ASP A 65 -22.86 25.70 43.16
N PRO A 66 -23.03 27.01 42.82
CA PRO A 66 -22.74 27.73 41.57
C PRO A 66 -22.28 29.22 41.80
N ALA A 67 -22.25 29.94 40.70
CA ALA A 67 -22.55 31.38 40.56
C ALA A 67 -21.42 32.26 40.01
N ARG A 68 -21.64 32.77 38.80
CA ARG A 68 -22.06 34.12 38.34
C ARG A 68 -21.17 35.28 38.81
N THR A 69 -20.60 35.99 37.81
CA THR A 69 -20.78 37.43 37.49
C THR A 69 -19.90 37.75 36.29
N ALA A 70 -20.38 38.18 35.18
CA ALA A 70 -20.99 39.40 34.67
C ALA A 70 -19.99 40.51 34.36
N ALA A 71 -19.88 40.84 33.08
CA ALA A 71 -19.83 42.11 32.40
C ALA A 71 -18.60 43.02 32.53
N ALA A 72 -18.01 43.38 31.39
CA ALA A 72 -18.02 44.74 30.91
C ALA A 72 -17.45 44.90 29.49
N ARG A 73 -18.25 45.51 28.67
CA ARG A 73 -17.99 46.03 27.32
C ARG A 73 -16.92 47.11 27.33
N ARG A 74 -16.21 47.26 26.20
CA ARG A 74 -15.97 48.52 25.49
C ARG A 74 -15.18 48.29 24.19
N ASP A 75 -15.83 48.53 23.08
CA ASP A 75 -15.33 49.13 21.84
C ASP A 75 -15.37 50.65 22.01
N PRO A 76 -14.82 51.52 21.17
CA PRO A 76 -14.48 51.37 19.74
C PRO A 76 -13.29 52.26 19.21
N ALA A 77 -13.05 52.13 17.94
CA ALA A 77 -12.77 53.17 16.94
C ALA A 77 -11.36 53.41 16.41
N ARG A 78 -11.28 53.14 15.05
CA ARG A 78 -10.76 54.01 13.97
C ARG A 78 -9.27 54.41 13.99
N THR A 79 -8.56 54.17 12.87
CA THR A 79 -8.50 54.85 11.57
C THR A 79 -7.46 54.12 10.67
N ALA A 80 -7.77 53.77 9.52
CA ALA A 80 -7.55 54.23 8.17
C ALA A 80 -6.13 54.69 7.80
N ALA A 81 -5.51 54.01 6.79
CA ALA A 81 -4.92 54.54 5.54
C ALA A 81 -4.04 53.50 4.87
N ALA A 82 -4.43 52.98 3.74
CA ALA A 82 -4.04 53.24 2.35
C ALA A 82 -2.65 52.77 1.89
N ARG A 83 -2.64 51.71 1.13
CA ARG A 83 -1.97 51.36 -0.16
C ARG A 83 -0.69 52.13 -0.59
N PRO A 84 0.21 51.58 -1.53
CA PRO A 84 -0.09 50.63 -2.62
C PRO A 84 0.97 49.52 -2.81
N GLY A 85 0.60 48.50 -3.60
CA GLY A 85 1.47 47.47 -4.12
C GLY A 85 2.29 47.89 -5.35
N PRO A 86 3.20 47.01 -5.81
CA PRO A 86 3.62 47.07 -7.22
C PRO A 86 3.21 45.83 -8.01
N ALA A 87 2.95 46.12 -9.30
CA ALA A 87 2.50 45.24 -10.37
C ALA A 87 3.65 44.36 -10.94
N PRO A 88 3.30 43.37 -11.80
CA PRO A 88 4.21 42.29 -12.21
C PRO A 88 5.15 42.72 -13.35
N VAL A 89 6.38 42.20 -13.30
CA VAL A 89 7.34 42.35 -14.40
C VAL A 89 7.29 41.09 -15.28
N ALA A 90 6.96 41.31 -16.54
CA ALA A 90 7.11 40.32 -17.62
C ALA A 90 8.59 40.10 -17.93
N SER A 91 8.99 38.86 -18.11
CA SER A 91 10.30 38.50 -18.65
C SER A 91 10.12 37.75 -19.95
N THR A 92 10.73 38.34 -20.94
CA THR A 92 10.83 37.99 -22.36
C THR A 92 11.61 36.70 -22.59
N ALA A 93 11.10 35.93 -23.56
CA ALA A 93 11.79 34.82 -24.20
C ALA A 93 13.04 35.27 -24.97
N GLN A 94 14.10 34.54 -24.88
CA GLN A 94 15.17 34.56 -25.88
C GLN A 94 15.48 33.15 -26.37
N THR A 95 15.26 32.99 -27.66
CA THR A 95 15.69 31.90 -28.54
C THR A 95 17.15 32.04 -28.92
N SER A 96 17.89 30.96 -28.88
CA SER A 96 19.07 30.71 -29.74
C SER A 96 19.41 29.23 -29.58
N GLY A 97 19.54 28.37 -30.53
CA GLY A 97 20.20 28.50 -31.82
C GLY A 97 20.91 27.17 -32.01
N ALA A 98 20.54 26.44 -33.05
CA ALA A 98 21.03 25.09 -33.39
C ALA A 98 22.50 25.11 -33.82
N LEU A 99 23.24 24.04 -33.49
CA LEU A 99 24.36 23.58 -34.33
C LEU A 99 24.34 22.05 -34.40
N GLY A 100 24.28 21.59 -35.66
CA GLY A 100 24.20 20.19 -36.02
C GLY A 100 25.52 19.45 -35.95
N GLY A 101 25.42 18.17 -35.76
CA GLY A 101 26.48 17.18 -35.91
C GLY A 101 25.91 15.92 -36.55
N HIS A 102 26.25 15.68 -37.82
CA HIS A 102 25.92 14.45 -38.53
C HIS A 102 26.81 13.31 -38.02
N SER A 103 26.20 12.20 -37.72
CA SER A 103 26.86 10.91 -37.59
C SER A 103 25.96 9.84 -38.24
N THR A 104 26.44 9.31 -39.33
CA THR A 104 25.89 8.20 -40.10
C THR A 104 26.18 6.89 -39.34
N GLY A 105 25.16 6.18 -38.95
CA GLY A 105 25.25 4.84 -38.39
C GLY A 105 24.08 3.99 -38.86
N THR A 106 24.38 2.97 -39.63
CA THR A 106 23.48 1.98 -40.22
C THR A 106 22.57 1.30 -39.19
N SER A 107 21.26 1.40 -39.41
CA SER A 107 20.24 0.74 -38.59
C SER A 107 19.92 -0.65 -39.08
N THR A 108 20.16 -1.66 -38.28
CA THR A 108 19.51 -2.97 -38.39
C THR A 108 18.17 -2.91 -37.68
N GLY A 109 17.14 -3.39 -38.38
CA GLY A 109 15.76 -3.26 -37.97
C GLY A 109 15.41 -3.89 -36.63
N GLY A 110 15.16 -3.07 -35.64
CA GLY A 110 14.46 -3.41 -34.42
C GLY A 110 13.00 -2.98 -34.55
N ARG A 111 12.07 -3.90 -34.31
CA ARG A 111 10.63 -3.66 -34.20
C ARG A 111 10.40 -2.40 -33.35
N ARG A 112 9.91 -1.34 -33.95
CA ARG A 112 9.35 -0.20 -33.26
C ARG A 112 8.19 -0.71 -32.41
N GLY A 113 8.41 -0.84 -31.10
CA GLY A 113 7.33 -0.89 -30.13
C GLY A 113 6.49 0.38 -30.31
N ARG A 114 5.23 0.21 -30.70
CA ARG A 114 4.23 1.28 -30.63
C ARG A 114 4.29 1.84 -29.21
N SER A 115 4.60 3.10 -29.06
CA SER A 115 4.28 3.84 -27.84
C SER A 115 2.76 3.78 -27.70
N GLY A 116 2.26 2.79 -26.94
CA GLY A 116 0.86 2.69 -26.59
C GLY A 116 0.52 3.97 -25.84
N SER A 117 -0.47 4.70 -26.33
CA SER A 117 -1.09 5.80 -25.59
C SER A 117 -1.41 5.26 -24.18
N SER A 118 -1.21 6.10 -23.14
CA SER A 118 -1.57 5.77 -21.76
C SER A 118 -3.09 5.59 -21.54
N ARG A 119 -3.88 5.67 -22.60
CA ARG A 119 -5.32 5.43 -22.63
C ARG A 119 -5.60 3.95 -22.34
N GLY A 120 -6.52 3.70 -21.43
CA GLY A 120 -6.90 2.36 -20.98
C GLY A 120 -5.94 1.71 -19.97
N ARG A 121 -4.98 2.45 -19.41
CA ARG A 121 -4.14 2.00 -18.28
C ARG A 121 -4.55 2.71 -17.01
N LEU A 122 -4.81 1.92 -15.98
CA LEU A 122 -5.14 2.39 -14.63
C LEU A 122 -4.00 2.09 -13.65
N GLY A 123 -4.16 2.53 -12.40
CA GLY A 123 -3.19 2.30 -11.35
C GLY A 123 -1.86 2.97 -11.68
N ALA A 124 -1.85 4.27 -11.89
CA ALA A 124 -0.68 5.05 -12.30
C ALA A 124 -0.04 4.57 -13.62
N GLY A 125 -0.80 3.89 -14.47
CA GLY A 125 -0.34 3.38 -15.76
C GLY A 125 0.34 2.02 -15.72
N TYR A 126 0.37 1.35 -14.58
CA TYR A 126 1.00 0.04 -14.43
C TYR A 126 0.19 -1.09 -15.05
N VAL A 127 -1.15 -1.03 -15.00
CA VAL A 127 -2.04 -2.13 -15.38
C VAL A 127 -2.84 -1.78 -16.63
N ALA A 128 -2.80 -2.67 -17.65
CA ALA A 128 -3.67 -2.59 -18.80
C ALA A 128 -5.00 -3.27 -18.47
N MET A 129 -6.09 -2.50 -18.48
CA MET A 129 -7.41 -3.00 -18.16
C MET A 129 -8.11 -3.58 -19.39
N PRO A 130 -8.90 -4.64 -19.23
CA PRO A 130 -9.77 -5.11 -20.30
C PRO A 130 -10.73 -4.00 -20.72
N PRO A 131 -10.90 -3.74 -22.03
CA PRO A 131 -11.80 -2.69 -22.48
C PRO A 131 -13.26 -3.05 -22.14
N VAL A 132 -13.98 -2.10 -21.55
CA VAL A 132 -15.42 -2.22 -21.32
C VAL A 132 -16.12 -1.51 -22.47
N PRO A 133 -16.87 -2.22 -23.35
CA PRO A 133 -17.53 -1.60 -24.48
C PRO A 133 -18.53 -0.54 -24.05
N LEU A 134 -18.50 0.61 -24.70
CA LEU A 134 -19.55 1.61 -24.55
C LEU A 134 -20.88 1.01 -25.06
N ARG A 135 -21.87 0.97 -24.21
CA ARG A 135 -23.22 0.56 -24.59
C ARG A 135 -23.99 1.76 -25.13
N ASP A 136 -24.82 1.52 -26.15
CA ASP A 136 -25.79 2.52 -26.58
C ASP A 136 -26.67 2.90 -25.40
N PRO A 137 -26.73 4.17 -25.00
CA PRO A 137 -27.53 4.64 -23.86
C PRO A 137 -28.99 4.16 -23.90
N SER A 138 -29.59 4.09 -25.07
CA SER A 138 -30.98 3.65 -25.26
C SER A 138 -31.20 2.20 -24.80
N THR A 139 -30.18 1.34 -24.89
CA THR A 139 -30.27 -0.07 -24.47
C THR A 139 -30.32 -0.24 -22.93
N ALA A 140 -29.95 0.81 -22.17
CA ALA A 140 -30.03 0.82 -20.73
C ALA A 140 -31.43 1.11 -20.19
N ILE A 141 -32.36 1.57 -21.05
CA ILE A 141 -33.73 1.87 -20.68
C ILE A 141 -34.47 0.56 -20.34
N LYS A 142 -35.11 0.53 -19.17
CA LYS A 142 -35.91 -0.61 -18.76
C LYS A 142 -37.23 -0.66 -19.53
N SER A 143 -37.47 -1.75 -20.24
CA SER A 143 -38.75 -2.00 -20.96
C SER A 143 -39.95 -2.10 -20.02
N ASN A 144 -39.75 -2.58 -18.79
CA ASN A 144 -40.74 -2.60 -17.74
C ASN A 144 -40.12 -2.02 -16.45
N ALA A 145 -40.38 -0.74 -16.22
CA ALA A 145 -39.87 0.00 -15.08
C ALA A 145 -40.69 -0.31 -13.81
N SER A 146 -40.49 -1.48 -13.23
CA SER A 146 -41.09 -1.90 -11.97
C SER A 146 -40.05 -2.26 -10.92
N VAL A 147 -40.29 -1.92 -9.67
CA VAL A 147 -39.48 -2.34 -8.52
C VAL A 147 -40.03 -3.67 -8.00
N PRO A 148 -39.28 -4.74 -7.94
CA PRO A 148 -39.69 -6.00 -7.37
C PRO A 148 -40.25 -5.81 -5.94
N GLU A 149 -41.31 -6.50 -5.58
CA GLU A 149 -41.91 -6.39 -4.23
C GLU A 149 -40.88 -6.61 -3.12
N SER A 150 -39.97 -7.54 -3.36
CA SER A 150 -38.87 -7.87 -2.45
C SER A 150 -37.92 -6.68 -2.16
N GLN A 151 -37.84 -5.70 -3.04
CA GLN A 151 -37.01 -4.52 -2.93
C GLN A 151 -37.76 -3.24 -2.54
N ARG A 152 -39.06 -3.36 -2.15
CA ARG A 152 -39.88 -2.22 -1.75
C ARG A 152 -39.79 -2.00 -0.26
N PHE A 153 -39.18 -0.90 0.16
CA PHE A 153 -39.03 -0.48 1.55
C PHE A 153 -39.40 0.99 1.70
N CYS A 154 -39.94 1.34 2.89
CA CYS A 154 -40.17 2.73 3.23
C CYS A 154 -38.87 3.51 3.26
N SER A 155 -38.83 4.67 2.61
CA SER A 155 -37.63 5.54 2.55
C SER A 155 -37.24 6.14 3.90
N ALA A 156 -38.22 6.30 4.82
CA ALA A 156 -37.98 6.90 6.13
C ALA A 156 -37.57 5.86 7.21
N CYS A 157 -38.30 4.74 7.32
CA CYS A 157 -38.09 3.79 8.42
C CYS A 157 -37.59 2.40 8.00
N GLY A 158 -37.37 2.16 6.70
CA GLY A 158 -36.89 0.88 6.18
C GLY A 158 -37.89 -0.28 6.30
N GLU A 159 -39.16 -0.03 6.73
CA GLU A 159 -40.16 -1.07 6.82
C GLU A 159 -40.55 -1.61 5.44
N PRO A 160 -40.69 -2.94 5.24
CA PRO A 160 -41.17 -3.50 3.99
C PRO A 160 -42.59 -2.99 3.65
N VAL A 161 -42.75 -2.39 2.47
CA VAL A 161 -43.99 -1.81 1.99
C VAL A 161 -44.40 -2.38 0.62
N GLY A 162 -45.65 -2.23 0.23
CA GLY A 162 -46.12 -2.66 -1.09
C GLY A 162 -45.96 -4.16 -1.33
N ARG A 163 -46.12 -4.99 -0.28
CA ARG A 163 -46.03 -6.45 -0.35
C ARG A 163 -47.38 -7.06 -0.70
N GLY A 164 -47.38 -8.07 -1.55
CA GLY A 164 -48.52 -8.86 -1.85
C GLY A 164 -49.02 -9.65 -0.65
N ARG A 165 -50.32 -9.85 -0.54
CA ARG A 165 -50.99 -10.71 0.48
C ARG A 165 -52.02 -11.57 -0.20
N ASP A 166 -52.20 -12.78 0.29
CA ASP A 166 -53.23 -13.72 -0.16
C ASP A 166 -53.28 -13.94 -1.68
N GLY A 167 -52.08 -14.01 -2.31
CA GLY A 167 -51.97 -14.23 -3.76
C GLY A 167 -52.21 -12.99 -4.63
N GLN A 168 -52.53 -11.84 -4.04
CA GLN A 168 -52.67 -10.57 -4.74
C GLN A 168 -51.34 -9.81 -4.76
N PRO A 169 -50.91 -9.24 -5.90
CA PRO A 169 -49.71 -8.43 -5.98
C PRO A 169 -49.79 -7.20 -5.08
N GLY A 170 -48.67 -6.83 -4.46
CA GLY A 170 -48.56 -5.66 -3.60
C GLY A 170 -48.76 -4.37 -4.37
N ARG A 171 -49.34 -3.37 -3.74
CA ARG A 171 -49.55 -2.04 -4.33
C ARG A 171 -48.21 -1.37 -4.58
N THR A 172 -48.06 -0.77 -5.74
CA THR A 172 -46.86 0.04 -6.09
C THR A 172 -46.86 1.40 -5.41
N ASP A 173 -48.04 1.90 -5.02
CA ASP A 173 -48.19 3.22 -4.41
C ASP A 173 -49.06 3.07 -3.12
N GLY A 174 -48.70 3.85 -2.08
CA GLY A 174 -49.41 3.80 -0.80
C GLY A 174 -48.69 4.55 0.31
N PHE A 175 -49.04 4.19 1.55
CA PHE A 175 -48.41 4.77 2.76
C PHE A 175 -47.83 3.66 3.64
N CYS A 176 -46.69 3.94 4.22
CA CYS A 176 -46.03 3.05 5.17
C CYS A 176 -46.95 2.76 6.37
N PRO A 177 -47.15 1.50 6.75
CA PRO A 177 -48.01 1.17 7.90
C PRO A 177 -47.42 1.64 9.23
N ARG A 178 -46.10 1.87 9.30
CA ARG A 178 -45.42 2.23 10.55
C ARG A 178 -45.40 3.74 10.79
N ASP A 179 -45.03 4.53 9.81
CA ASP A 179 -44.76 5.98 9.96
C ASP A 179 -45.61 6.86 9.04
N ARG A 180 -46.47 6.24 8.22
CA ARG A 180 -47.34 6.94 7.25
C ARG A 180 -46.60 7.65 6.11
N THR A 181 -45.29 7.47 5.96
CA THR A 181 -44.54 8.01 4.82
C THR A 181 -45.16 7.50 3.51
N PRO A 182 -45.48 8.35 2.55
CA PRO A 182 -45.94 7.92 1.23
C PRO A 182 -44.86 7.17 0.48
N TYR A 183 -45.21 6.13 -0.27
CA TYR A 183 -44.29 5.43 -1.16
C TYR A 183 -44.89 5.30 -2.56
N SER A 184 -44.05 5.43 -3.58
CA SER A 184 -44.39 5.15 -4.96
C SER A 184 -43.23 4.44 -5.65
N PHE A 185 -43.51 3.29 -6.24
CA PHE A 185 -42.58 2.46 -6.99
C PHE A 185 -42.87 2.48 -8.49
N THR A 186 -43.66 3.43 -8.95
CA THR A 186 -43.93 3.71 -10.36
C THR A 186 -43.15 4.93 -10.82
N PRO A 187 -42.58 4.95 -12.06
CA PRO A 187 -41.92 6.12 -12.58
C PRO A 187 -42.87 7.33 -12.60
N HIS A 188 -42.35 8.48 -12.12
CA HIS A 188 -43.12 9.72 -12.10
C HIS A 188 -43.09 10.39 -13.46
N LEU A 189 -41.94 10.36 -14.16
CA LEU A 189 -41.76 10.95 -15.48
C LEU A 189 -42.00 9.91 -16.57
N GLN A 190 -42.65 10.33 -17.63
CA GLN A 190 -42.98 9.50 -18.79
C GLN A 190 -42.07 9.82 -20.00
N PRO A 191 -41.80 8.83 -20.90
CA PRO A 191 -41.09 9.09 -22.14
C PRO A 191 -41.73 10.20 -22.95
N GLY A 192 -40.91 11.15 -23.43
CA GLY A 192 -41.36 12.34 -24.20
C GLY A 192 -41.66 13.56 -23.32
N GLU A 193 -41.80 13.41 -22.01
CA GLU A 193 -41.97 14.53 -21.07
C GLU A 193 -40.70 15.40 -21.01
N ARG A 194 -40.85 16.71 -20.81
CA ARG A 194 -39.74 17.67 -20.78
C ARG A 194 -39.59 18.29 -19.41
N VAL A 195 -38.57 17.87 -18.68
CA VAL A 195 -38.19 18.45 -17.40
C VAL A 195 -37.54 19.80 -17.60
N ALA A 196 -38.00 20.81 -16.85
CA ALA A 196 -37.59 22.21 -16.99
C ALA A 196 -37.64 22.75 -18.43
N GLY A 197 -38.52 22.21 -19.31
CA GLY A 197 -38.65 22.58 -20.71
C GLY A 197 -37.44 22.17 -21.60
N ARG A 198 -36.39 21.61 -21.04
CA ARG A 198 -35.10 21.32 -21.66
C ARG A 198 -34.80 19.84 -21.82
N TYR A 199 -35.01 19.04 -20.79
CA TYR A 199 -34.56 17.66 -20.74
C TYR A 199 -35.68 16.71 -21.12
N GLU A 200 -35.65 16.17 -22.33
CA GLU A 200 -36.62 15.19 -22.81
C GLU A 200 -36.34 13.81 -22.26
N ILE A 201 -37.28 13.28 -21.50
CA ILE A 201 -37.16 11.94 -20.89
C ILE A 201 -37.28 10.88 -21.99
N LEU A 202 -36.35 9.91 -21.96
CA LEU A 202 -36.36 8.76 -22.87
C LEU A 202 -36.85 7.49 -22.19
N GLY A 203 -36.67 7.37 -20.89
CA GLY A 203 -37.15 6.27 -20.10
C GLY A 203 -36.42 6.09 -18.77
N ALA A 204 -36.91 5.19 -17.93
CA ALA A 204 -36.30 4.91 -16.65
C ALA A 204 -35.12 3.92 -16.78
N LEU A 205 -33.98 4.23 -16.12
CA LEU A 205 -32.79 3.40 -16.05
C LEU A 205 -32.82 2.48 -14.83
N ALA A 206 -33.11 3.05 -13.66
CA ALA A 206 -33.04 2.35 -12.38
C ALA A 206 -33.98 3.03 -11.36
N HIS A 207 -34.21 2.31 -10.26
CA HIS A 207 -34.76 2.88 -9.04
C HIS A 207 -33.74 2.75 -7.92
N GLY A 208 -33.36 3.85 -7.28
CA GLY A 208 -32.43 3.90 -6.17
C GLY A 208 -33.11 4.28 -4.85
N GLY A 209 -32.33 4.43 -3.80
CA GLY A 209 -32.80 4.82 -2.47
C GLY A 209 -33.48 6.20 -2.43
N LEU A 210 -33.11 7.10 -3.34
CA LEU A 210 -33.65 8.46 -3.47
C LEU A 210 -34.77 8.59 -4.51
N GLY A 211 -35.11 7.52 -5.25
CA GLY A 211 -36.12 7.53 -6.28
C GLY A 211 -35.68 7.01 -7.63
N TRP A 212 -36.45 7.35 -8.66
CA TRP A 212 -36.20 6.92 -10.02
C TRP A 212 -35.06 7.69 -10.70
N ILE A 213 -34.29 6.96 -11.52
CA ILE A 213 -33.21 7.49 -12.35
C ILE A 213 -33.63 7.35 -13.81
N TYR A 214 -33.57 8.45 -14.56
CA TYR A 214 -34.04 8.53 -15.93
C TYR A 214 -32.92 8.85 -16.91
N LEU A 215 -32.97 8.26 -18.10
CA LEU A 215 -32.19 8.70 -19.24
C LEU A 215 -32.99 9.83 -19.95
N ALA A 216 -32.30 10.91 -20.28
CA ALA A 216 -32.89 12.02 -20.99
C ALA A 216 -31.93 12.58 -22.06
N ARG A 217 -32.46 13.39 -22.91
CA ARG A 217 -31.73 14.13 -23.96
C ARG A 217 -31.81 15.62 -23.66
N ASP A 218 -30.67 16.31 -23.68
CA ASP A 218 -30.62 17.77 -23.56
C ASP A 218 -30.95 18.40 -24.89
N ARG A 219 -32.15 18.94 -25.02
CA ARG A 219 -32.64 19.50 -26.29
C ARG A 219 -31.96 20.80 -26.71
N ASN A 220 -31.47 21.61 -25.77
CA ASN A 220 -30.76 22.84 -26.09
C ASN A 220 -29.45 22.63 -26.85
N ILE A 221 -28.86 21.44 -26.69
CA ILE A 221 -27.61 21.06 -27.38
C ILE A 221 -27.89 20.15 -28.56
N SER A 222 -28.90 19.29 -28.49
CA SER A 222 -29.27 18.34 -29.54
C SER A 222 -29.80 19.00 -30.78
N GLU A 223 -30.35 20.22 -30.69
CA GLU A 223 -30.77 21.02 -31.86
C GLU A 223 -29.60 21.44 -32.77
N SER A 224 -28.37 21.42 -32.25
CA SER A 224 -27.14 21.68 -33.00
C SER A 224 -26.57 20.46 -33.76
N GLY A 225 -27.27 19.30 -33.76
CA GLY A 225 -26.90 18.10 -34.53
C GLY A 225 -26.11 17.03 -33.78
N ALA A 226 -25.83 17.24 -32.51
CA ALA A 226 -25.18 16.22 -31.64
C ALA A 226 -26.08 15.88 -30.44
N ASP A 227 -26.51 14.61 -30.32
CA ASP A 227 -27.28 14.16 -29.18
C ASP A 227 -26.42 14.19 -27.91
N ARG A 228 -26.85 14.96 -26.91
CA ARG A 228 -26.25 14.95 -25.58
C ARG A 228 -27.14 14.18 -24.60
N TRP A 229 -26.66 13.02 -24.21
CA TRP A 229 -27.32 12.18 -23.23
C TRP A 229 -27.02 12.66 -21.82
N VAL A 230 -28.04 12.72 -20.98
CA VAL A 230 -27.96 13.09 -19.58
C VAL A 230 -28.77 12.12 -18.73
N VAL A 231 -28.43 12.04 -17.45
CA VAL A 231 -29.16 11.26 -16.45
C VAL A 231 -29.84 12.22 -15.49
N LEU A 232 -31.11 12.02 -15.22
CA LEU A 232 -31.86 12.75 -14.21
C LEU A 232 -32.10 11.80 -13.02
N LYS A 233 -31.62 12.21 -11.84
CA LYS A 233 -31.86 11.49 -10.58
C LYS A 233 -32.79 12.32 -9.70
N GLY A 234 -33.99 11.78 -9.38
CA GLY A 234 -34.93 12.45 -8.51
C GLY A 234 -34.38 12.63 -7.09
N LEU A 235 -34.63 13.77 -6.50
CA LEU A 235 -34.45 14.03 -5.08
C LEU A 235 -35.68 13.56 -4.31
N ILE A 236 -35.53 13.19 -3.05
CA ILE A 236 -36.66 12.79 -2.20
C ILE A 236 -37.58 14.00 -2.08
N ASN A 237 -38.87 13.81 -2.41
CA ASN A 237 -39.91 14.81 -2.18
C ASN A 237 -40.23 14.87 -0.66
N THR A 238 -39.99 16.01 -0.06
CA THR A 238 -40.26 16.25 1.37
C THR A 238 -41.70 16.76 1.59
N GLY A 239 -42.43 17.06 0.51
CA GLY A 239 -43.75 17.69 0.58
C GLY A 239 -43.73 19.15 1.01
N ASP A 240 -42.57 19.72 1.23
CA ASP A 240 -42.32 21.09 1.66
C ASP A 240 -41.42 21.79 0.63
N GLN A 241 -41.95 22.80 -0.02
CA GLN A 241 -41.23 23.57 -1.06
C GLN A 241 -40.01 24.33 -0.51
N ASP A 242 -40.12 24.84 0.71
CA ASP A 242 -39.00 25.55 1.36
C ASP A 242 -37.87 24.59 1.73
N ALA A 243 -38.23 23.41 2.21
CA ALA A 243 -37.27 22.34 2.48
C ALA A 243 -36.58 21.82 1.19
N LEU A 244 -37.32 21.70 0.10
CA LEU A 244 -36.78 21.33 -1.22
C LEU A 244 -35.82 22.40 -1.73
N ALA A 245 -36.21 23.66 -1.69
CA ALA A 245 -35.35 24.80 -2.11
C ALA A 245 -34.07 24.87 -1.29
N ALA A 246 -34.15 24.66 0.02
CA ALA A 246 -32.99 24.58 0.92
C ALA A 246 -32.07 23.40 0.55
N ALA A 247 -32.60 22.20 0.37
CA ALA A 247 -31.86 21.00 -0.03
C ALA A 247 -31.18 21.16 -1.40
N MET A 248 -31.82 21.85 -2.32
CA MET A 248 -31.23 22.15 -3.64
C MET A 248 -30.13 23.22 -3.56
N ALA A 249 -30.33 24.25 -2.75
CA ALA A 249 -29.31 25.28 -2.51
C ALA A 249 -28.07 24.68 -1.85
N GLU A 250 -28.26 23.81 -0.87
CA GLU A 250 -27.20 23.08 -0.19
C GLU A 250 -26.37 22.20 -1.14
N ARG A 251 -27.00 21.64 -2.19
CA ARG A 251 -26.34 20.73 -3.15
C ARG A 251 -25.77 21.45 -4.39
N ARG A 252 -25.89 22.76 -4.51
CA ARG A 252 -25.32 23.52 -5.63
C ARG A 252 -23.81 23.37 -5.75
N PHE A 253 -23.09 23.15 -4.66
CA PHE A 253 -21.64 22.90 -4.68
C PHE A 253 -21.27 21.67 -5.52
N LEU A 254 -22.18 20.71 -5.71
CA LEU A 254 -21.91 19.52 -6.52
C LEU A 254 -21.66 19.87 -8.00
N VAL A 255 -22.21 20.98 -8.50
CA VAL A 255 -21.98 21.45 -9.88
C VAL A 255 -20.54 21.95 -10.08
N GLU A 256 -19.87 22.35 -9.00
CA GLU A 256 -18.49 22.85 -9.04
C GLU A 256 -17.45 21.70 -9.05
N ILE A 257 -17.88 20.46 -8.81
CA ILE A 257 -17.02 19.29 -8.87
C ILE A 257 -16.66 18.99 -10.32
N ASP A 258 -15.37 19.12 -10.65
CA ASP A 258 -14.84 18.80 -11.98
C ASP A 258 -13.58 17.97 -11.86
N HIS A 259 -13.74 16.64 -11.96
CA HIS A 259 -12.66 15.67 -11.87
C HIS A 259 -12.90 14.51 -12.85
N PRO A 260 -11.88 14.00 -13.55
CA PRO A 260 -12.06 12.97 -14.58
C PRO A 260 -12.70 11.67 -14.06
N ASN A 261 -12.45 11.32 -12.80
CA ASN A 261 -12.98 10.11 -12.16
C ASN A 261 -14.27 10.35 -11.34
N ILE A 262 -14.89 11.52 -11.45
CA ILE A 262 -16.19 11.82 -10.80
C ILE A 262 -17.20 12.17 -11.89
N VAL A 263 -18.46 11.74 -11.69
CA VAL A 263 -19.55 12.10 -12.60
C VAL A 263 -19.77 13.61 -12.60
N LYS A 264 -19.86 14.20 -13.79
CA LYS A 264 -20.07 15.64 -13.91
C LYS A 264 -21.55 15.96 -13.74
N ILE A 265 -21.88 16.81 -12.78
CA ILE A 265 -23.21 17.38 -12.63
C ILE A 265 -23.32 18.60 -13.53
N HIS A 266 -24.37 18.64 -14.33
CA HIS A 266 -24.61 19.70 -15.29
C HIS A 266 -25.56 20.76 -14.77
N ASP A 267 -26.56 20.33 -14.00
CA ASP A 267 -27.66 21.19 -13.58
C ASP A 267 -28.43 20.58 -12.39
N ILE A 268 -29.22 21.38 -11.73
CA ILE A 268 -30.26 20.98 -10.79
C ILE A 268 -31.56 21.57 -11.31
N ALA A 269 -32.50 20.72 -11.70
CA ALA A 269 -33.74 21.09 -12.36
C ALA A 269 -34.96 20.77 -11.49
N GLU A 270 -36.00 21.54 -11.59
CA GLU A 270 -37.31 21.31 -10.94
C GLU A 270 -38.37 20.99 -11.99
N HIS A 271 -39.29 20.08 -11.58
CA HIS A 271 -40.39 19.72 -12.44
C HIS A 271 -41.62 19.31 -11.61
N PRO A 272 -42.83 19.74 -11.95
CA PRO A 272 -44.03 19.32 -11.23
C PRO A 272 -44.32 17.84 -11.46
N ASP A 273 -44.66 17.11 -10.39
CA ASP A 273 -45.17 15.74 -10.48
C ASP A 273 -46.52 15.73 -11.20
N GLY A 274 -46.60 14.93 -12.24
CA GLY A 274 -47.86 14.83 -13.06
C GLY A 274 -49.05 14.26 -12.28
N LYS A 275 -48.84 13.63 -11.09
CA LYS A 275 -49.92 13.11 -10.26
C LYS A 275 -50.37 14.05 -9.14
N THR A 276 -49.41 14.66 -8.46
CA THR A 276 -49.65 15.46 -7.25
C THR A 276 -49.54 16.97 -7.54
N GLY A 277 -48.92 17.38 -8.63
CA GLY A 277 -48.58 18.78 -8.94
C GLY A 277 -47.48 19.37 -8.04
N GLU A 278 -46.90 18.61 -7.14
CA GLU A 278 -45.82 19.05 -6.28
C GLU A 278 -44.52 19.15 -7.08
N MET A 279 -43.67 20.13 -6.75
CA MET A 279 -42.40 20.33 -7.41
C MET A 279 -41.40 19.27 -6.89
N ILE A 280 -40.79 18.52 -7.81
CA ILE A 280 -39.73 17.56 -7.56
C ILE A 280 -38.43 18.11 -8.12
N GLY A 281 -37.34 18.07 -7.31
CA GLY A 281 -36.00 18.40 -7.75
C GLY A 281 -35.30 17.21 -8.40
N TYR A 282 -34.52 17.49 -9.46
CA TYR A 282 -33.72 16.51 -10.19
C TYR A 282 -32.29 16.98 -10.33
N ILE A 283 -31.35 16.09 -9.99
CA ILE A 283 -29.93 16.30 -10.33
C ILE A 283 -29.71 15.83 -11.76
N VAL A 284 -29.24 16.73 -12.63
CA VAL A 284 -28.92 16.45 -14.03
C VAL A 284 -27.42 16.23 -14.17
N MET A 285 -27.04 15.04 -14.61
CA MET A 285 -25.62 14.64 -14.68
C MET A 285 -25.29 14.01 -16.04
N GLU A 286 -24.00 13.88 -16.34
CA GLU A 286 -23.54 13.17 -17.53
C GLU A 286 -23.99 11.70 -17.51
N TYR A 287 -24.29 11.16 -18.69
CA TYR A 287 -24.48 9.73 -18.85
C TYR A 287 -23.09 9.04 -18.90
N VAL A 288 -22.86 8.09 -18.02
CA VAL A 288 -21.64 7.29 -17.97
C VAL A 288 -21.94 5.90 -18.51
N GLY A 289 -21.52 5.65 -19.75
CA GLY A 289 -21.61 4.32 -20.37
C GLY A 289 -20.50 3.41 -19.86
N GLY A 290 -20.84 2.19 -19.45
CA GLY A 290 -19.88 1.23 -18.92
C GLY A 290 -20.55 0.17 -18.05
N LYS A 291 -19.78 -0.47 -17.17
CA LYS A 291 -20.25 -1.45 -16.17
C LYS A 291 -19.83 -1.02 -14.78
N SER A 292 -20.70 -1.23 -13.79
CA SER A 292 -20.31 -1.03 -12.40
C SER A 292 -19.22 -2.06 -12.00
N LEU A 293 -18.39 -1.72 -11.00
CA LEU A 293 -17.43 -2.69 -10.47
C LEU A 293 -18.14 -3.92 -9.90
N LYS A 294 -19.36 -3.76 -9.40
CA LYS A 294 -20.21 -4.87 -8.97
C LYS A 294 -20.57 -5.78 -10.13
N ASP A 295 -21.05 -5.22 -11.26
CA ASP A 295 -21.38 -6.02 -12.44
C ASP A 295 -20.16 -6.74 -12.97
N LEU A 296 -19.00 -6.07 -13.01
CA LEU A 296 -17.74 -6.69 -13.42
C LEU A 296 -17.38 -7.87 -12.51
N ALA A 297 -17.50 -7.71 -11.19
CA ALA A 297 -17.24 -8.78 -10.24
C ALA A 297 -18.25 -9.94 -10.36
N LEU A 298 -19.52 -9.63 -10.66
CA LEU A 298 -20.55 -10.64 -10.88
C LEU A 298 -20.36 -11.44 -12.18
N GLU A 299 -19.85 -10.79 -13.21
CA GLU A 299 -19.62 -11.38 -14.53
C GLU A 299 -18.24 -12.05 -14.66
N HIS A 300 -17.33 -11.85 -13.68
CA HIS A 300 -16.00 -12.44 -13.72
C HIS A 300 -16.06 -13.93 -13.36
N LEU A 301 -15.86 -14.77 -14.39
CA LEU A 301 -15.94 -16.22 -14.28
C LEU A 301 -14.56 -16.86 -14.46
N GLY A 302 -14.26 -17.83 -13.63
CA GLY A 302 -13.09 -18.68 -13.78
C GLY A 302 -13.23 -19.66 -14.95
N PRO A 303 -12.16 -20.45 -15.22
CA PRO A 303 -12.17 -21.43 -16.29
C PRO A 303 -13.26 -22.50 -16.14
N ASP A 304 -13.73 -22.74 -14.93
CA ASP A 304 -14.82 -23.69 -14.59
C ASP A 304 -16.22 -23.09 -14.72
N GLY A 305 -16.32 -21.83 -15.17
CA GLY A 305 -17.58 -21.08 -15.27
C GLY A 305 -18.17 -20.62 -13.94
N ARG A 306 -17.45 -20.80 -12.84
CA ARG A 306 -17.86 -20.27 -11.53
C ARG A 306 -17.37 -18.85 -11.35
N ARG A 307 -18.08 -18.08 -10.53
CA ARG A 307 -17.65 -16.73 -10.18
C ARG A 307 -16.36 -16.81 -9.36
N VAL A 308 -15.40 -15.99 -9.74
CA VAL A 308 -14.14 -15.80 -9.03
C VAL A 308 -13.90 -14.31 -8.76
N PRO A 309 -13.15 -13.96 -7.71
CA PRO A 309 -12.77 -12.59 -7.43
C PRO A 309 -12.03 -11.93 -8.61
N LEU A 310 -12.04 -10.60 -8.67
CA LEU A 310 -11.26 -9.86 -9.67
C LEU A 310 -9.75 -10.03 -9.41
N PRO A 311 -8.91 -9.98 -10.46
CA PRO A 311 -7.45 -9.98 -10.30
C PRO A 311 -7.02 -8.85 -9.37
N LEU A 312 -6.12 -9.15 -8.44
CA LEU A 312 -5.73 -8.20 -7.38
C LEU A 312 -5.12 -6.93 -7.95
N GLU A 313 -4.33 -7.02 -9.01
CA GLU A 313 -3.75 -5.88 -9.72
C GLU A 313 -4.82 -4.96 -10.32
N HIS A 314 -5.95 -5.51 -10.77
CA HIS A 314 -7.09 -4.71 -11.22
C HIS A 314 -7.76 -3.99 -10.04
N VAL A 315 -7.99 -4.71 -8.94
CA VAL A 315 -8.65 -4.17 -7.73
C VAL A 315 -7.83 -3.02 -7.14
N LEU A 316 -6.50 -3.18 -7.02
CA LEU A 316 -5.62 -2.13 -6.52
C LEU A 316 -5.57 -0.92 -7.47
N SER A 317 -5.59 -1.17 -8.79
CA SER A 317 -5.64 -0.11 -9.78
C SER A 317 -6.93 0.70 -9.67
N TYR A 318 -8.07 0.05 -9.46
CA TYR A 318 -9.34 0.73 -9.16
C TYR A 318 -9.25 1.54 -7.87
N GLY A 319 -8.64 0.97 -6.83
CA GLY A 319 -8.44 1.66 -5.55
C GLY A 319 -7.66 2.97 -5.70
N ILE A 320 -6.56 2.97 -6.46
CA ILE A 320 -5.73 4.15 -6.71
C ILE A 320 -6.54 5.26 -7.41
N GLU A 321 -7.28 4.92 -8.46
CA GLU A 321 -8.09 5.89 -9.20
C GLU A 321 -9.21 6.50 -8.33
N VAL A 322 -9.85 5.67 -7.50
CA VAL A 322 -10.87 6.11 -6.55
C VAL A 322 -10.28 7.01 -5.47
N LEU A 323 -9.13 6.64 -4.91
CA LEU A 323 -8.45 7.43 -3.88
C LEU A 323 -8.03 8.81 -4.41
N ASN A 324 -7.62 8.90 -5.68
CA ASN A 324 -7.34 10.19 -6.32
C ASN A 324 -8.61 11.06 -6.41
N ALA A 325 -9.77 10.45 -6.73
CA ALA A 325 -11.04 11.18 -6.77
C ALA A 325 -11.50 11.63 -5.38
N LEU A 326 -11.38 10.74 -4.37
CA LEU A 326 -11.71 11.08 -2.99
C LEU A 326 -10.79 12.17 -2.43
N GLY A 327 -9.48 12.10 -2.71
CA GLY A 327 -8.52 13.14 -2.31
C GLY A 327 -8.91 14.51 -2.86
N TYR A 328 -9.28 14.58 -4.15
CA TYR A 328 -9.80 15.82 -4.74
C TYR A 328 -11.04 16.37 -4.00
N MET A 329 -11.95 15.49 -3.53
CA MET A 329 -13.12 15.90 -2.75
C MET A 329 -12.73 16.34 -1.34
N HIS A 330 -11.87 15.59 -0.67
CA HIS A 330 -11.41 15.88 0.69
C HIS A 330 -10.70 17.24 0.77
N ASP A 331 -9.87 17.58 -0.23
CA ASP A 331 -9.20 18.88 -0.35
C ASP A 331 -10.18 20.06 -0.48
N ARG A 332 -11.44 19.77 -0.86
CA ARG A 332 -12.54 20.75 -0.94
C ARG A 332 -13.49 20.69 0.24
N GLY A 333 -13.12 19.96 1.28
CA GLY A 333 -13.93 19.79 2.47
C GLY A 333 -15.20 18.95 2.23
N LEU A 334 -15.18 18.03 1.27
CA LEU A 334 -16.30 17.15 0.93
C LEU A 334 -15.99 15.69 1.25
N LEU A 335 -16.97 14.96 1.76
CA LEU A 335 -16.93 13.52 2.01
C LEU A 335 -17.89 12.82 1.06
N PHE A 336 -17.49 11.64 0.57
CA PHE A 336 -18.30 10.83 -0.35
C PHE A 336 -19.36 10.00 0.37
N CYS A 337 -19.04 9.43 1.52
CA CYS A 337 -19.84 8.70 2.52
C CYS A 337 -20.42 7.33 2.10
N ASP A 338 -20.70 7.05 0.83
CA ASP A 338 -21.26 5.75 0.38
C ASP A 338 -20.48 5.13 -0.76
N PHE A 339 -19.15 4.99 -0.56
CA PHE A 339 -18.31 4.33 -1.55
C PHE A 339 -18.51 2.80 -1.50
N LYS A 340 -18.86 2.22 -2.65
CA LYS A 340 -19.05 0.77 -2.85
C LYS A 340 -18.96 0.41 -4.33
N PRO A 341 -18.84 -0.88 -4.69
CA PRO A 341 -18.72 -1.31 -6.10
C PRO A 341 -19.88 -0.88 -7.00
N ASP A 342 -21.08 -0.68 -6.45
CA ASP A 342 -22.26 -0.23 -7.20
C ASP A 342 -22.10 1.22 -7.70
N ASN A 343 -21.37 2.06 -6.95
CA ASN A 343 -21.26 3.50 -7.17
C ASN A 343 -20.05 3.89 -8.02
N VAL A 344 -19.41 2.91 -8.67
CA VAL A 344 -18.26 3.12 -9.57
C VAL A 344 -18.51 2.43 -10.89
N ILE A 345 -18.41 3.18 -11.98
CA ILE A 345 -18.50 2.64 -13.34
C ILE A 345 -17.10 2.61 -13.99
N HIS A 346 -16.72 1.45 -14.50
CA HIS A 346 -15.59 1.29 -15.40
C HIS A 346 -16.07 1.53 -16.84
N THR A 347 -15.52 2.57 -17.45
CA THR A 347 -15.72 2.92 -18.86
C THR A 347 -14.57 2.35 -19.69
N GLU A 348 -14.58 2.58 -21.01
CA GLU A 348 -13.50 2.13 -21.90
C GLU A 348 -12.09 2.61 -21.44
N GLU A 349 -11.98 3.82 -20.89
CA GLU A 349 -10.70 4.45 -20.60
C GLU A 349 -10.49 4.80 -19.11
N ARG A 350 -11.55 4.85 -18.29
CA ARG A 350 -11.50 5.43 -16.94
C ARG A 350 -12.51 4.80 -15.97
N LEU A 351 -12.29 5.08 -14.70
CA LEU A 351 -13.31 4.90 -13.66
C LEU A 351 -14.05 6.19 -13.42
N LYS A 352 -15.34 6.09 -13.10
CA LYS A 352 -16.14 7.23 -12.63
C LYS A 352 -16.97 6.87 -11.40
N LEU A 353 -16.85 7.68 -10.36
CA LEU A 353 -17.77 7.71 -9.23
C LEU A 353 -19.10 8.34 -9.72
N ILE A 354 -20.22 7.66 -9.50
CA ILE A 354 -21.50 8.04 -10.13
C ILE A 354 -22.61 8.48 -9.17
N ASP A 355 -22.55 8.12 -7.91
CA ASP A 355 -23.60 8.46 -6.94
C ASP A 355 -23.14 9.48 -5.90
N LEU A 356 -23.37 10.76 -6.17
CA LEU A 356 -23.06 11.86 -5.25
C LEU A 356 -24.22 12.16 -4.26
N GLY A 357 -25.22 11.27 -4.14
CA GLY A 357 -26.41 11.50 -3.31
C GLY A 357 -26.11 11.54 -1.81
N ALA A 358 -25.03 10.90 -1.36
CA ALA A 358 -24.59 10.88 0.04
C ALA A 358 -23.46 11.88 0.33
N VAL A 359 -22.99 12.61 -0.70
CA VAL A 359 -21.91 13.59 -0.53
C VAL A 359 -22.34 14.69 0.41
N ARG A 360 -21.45 15.04 1.33
CA ARG A 360 -21.67 16.07 2.33
C ARG A 360 -20.40 16.88 2.60
N ARG A 361 -20.57 18.02 3.23
CA ARG A 361 -19.43 18.80 3.73
C ARG A 361 -18.85 18.16 4.99
N ILE A 362 -17.56 18.29 5.21
CA ILE A 362 -16.89 17.73 6.38
C ILE A 362 -17.37 18.36 7.70
N ASP A 363 -17.84 19.60 7.64
CA ASP A 363 -18.40 20.34 8.77
C ASP A 363 -19.90 20.11 8.98
N ASP A 364 -20.58 19.36 8.10
CA ASP A 364 -22.00 19.04 8.24
C ASP A 364 -22.20 17.91 9.26
N GLN A 365 -22.74 18.29 10.41
CA GLN A 365 -23.08 17.34 11.50
C GLN A 365 -24.57 17.14 11.67
N VAL A 366 -25.39 17.75 10.82
CA VAL A 366 -26.86 17.79 10.97
C VAL A 366 -27.56 16.83 10.02
N SER A 367 -27.05 16.70 8.79
CA SER A 367 -27.66 15.84 7.78
C SER A 367 -27.66 14.36 8.19
N PRO A 368 -28.68 13.59 7.81
CA PRO A 368 -28.74 12.15 8.10
C PRO A 368 -27.50 11.42 7.57
N LEU A 369 -26.97 10.49 8.35
CA LEU A 369 -25.88 9.62 7.94
C LEU A 369 -26.44 8.48 7.08
N TRP A 370 -25.98 8.44 5.84
CA TRP A 370 -26.31 7.37 4.90
C TRP A 370 -25.11 6.44 4.77
N GLY A 371 -25.39 5.17 4.53
CA GLY A 371 -24.34 4.21 4.22
C GLY A 371 -24.88 2.81 4.05
N THR A 372 -24.07 1.94 3.45
CA THR A 372 -24.47 0.58 3.10
C THR A 372 -23.87 -0.40 4.12
N PRO A 373 -24.70 -1.30 4.74
CA PRO A 373 -24.22 -2.30 5.68
C PRO A 373 -23.04 -3.11 5.10
N GLY A 374 -22.01 -3.32 5.92
CA GLY A 374 -20.78 -4.02 5.54
C GLY A 374 -19.68 -3.12 4.93
N TYR A 375 -20.04 -1.92 4.49
CA TYR A 375 -19.07 -0.91 4.03
C TYR A 375 -18.88 0.22 5.05
N GLN A 376 -19.85 0.46 5.92
CA GLN A 376 -19.83 1.55 6.89
C GLN A 376 -18.77 1.35 7.97
N ALA A 377 -18.08 2.45 8.30
CA ALA A 377 -17.16 2.51 9.42
C ALA A 377 -17.90 2.37 10.77
N PRO A 378 -17.33 1.64 11.74
CA PRO A 378 -18.02 1.34 13.01
C PRO A 378 -18.30 2.57 13.85
N GLU A 379 -17.46 3.61 13.76
CA GLU A 379 -17.60 4.85 14.53
C GLU A 379 -18.64 5.83 13.96
N LEU A 380 -19.16 5.58 12.76
CA LEU A 380 -19.97 6.54 12.02
C LEU A 380 -21.17 7.08 12.83
N ALA A 381 -21.84 6.21 13.59
CA ALA A 381 -22.98 6.60 14.42
C ALA A 381 -22.59 7.43 15.67
N GLN A 382 -21.32 7.42 16.09
CA GLN A 382 -20.83 8.05 17.32
C GLN A 382 -20.06 9.34 17.04
N VAL A 383 -19.20 9.31 16.00
CA VAL A 383 -18.28 10.38 15.66
C VAL A 383 -18.77 11.19 14.45
N GLY A 384 -19.61 10.59 13.60
CA GLY A 384 -20.02 11.17 12.33
C GLY A 384 -19.11 10.78 11.16
N ALA A 385 -19.39 11.35 9.99
CA ALA A 385 -18.60 11.11 8.80
C ALA A 385 -17.26 11.86 8.85
N SER A 386 -16.21 11.22 8.36
CA SER A 386 -14.85 11.74 8.35
C SER A 386 -14.07 11.23 7.12
N ILE A 387 -12.89 11.80 6.85
CA ILE A 387 -11.96 11.26 5.86
C ILE A 387 -11.67 9.78 6.18
N GLY A 388 -11.40 9.45 7.45
CA GLY A 388 -11.14 8.07 7.88
C GLY A 388 -12.31 7.12 7.62
N SER A 389 -13.56 7.60 7.70
CA SER A 389 -14.74 6.76 7.37
C SER A 389 -14.86 6.52 5.85
N ASP A 390 -14.52 7.51 5.00
CA ASP A 390 -14.45 7.29 3.54
C ASP A 390 -13.36 6.27 3.18
N LEU A 391 -12.17 6.40 3.76
CA LEU A 391 -11.06 5.46 3.51
C LEU A 391 -11.36 4.04 4.00
N TYR A 392 -12.13 3.91 5.08
CA TYR A 392 -12.63 2.61 5.53
C TYR A 392 -13.49 1.95 4.45
N THR A 393 -14.41 2.70 3.82
CA THR A 393 -15.24 2.14 2.74
C THR A 393 -14.43 1.67 1.54
N VAL A 394 -13.31 2.37 1.24
CA VAL A 394 -12.36 1.92 0.20
C VAL A 394 -11.73 0.59 0.60
N GLY A 395 -11.19 0.47 1.80
CA GLY A 395 -10.60 -0.78 2.29
C GLY A 395 -11.58 -1.96 2.23
N ARG A 396 -12.83 -1.75 2.65
CA ARG A 396 -13.91 -2.76 2.55
C ARG A 396 -14.22 -3.15 1.11
N THR A 397 -14.26 -2.16 0.21
CA THR A 397 -14.52 -2.40 -1.22
C THR A 397 -13.38 -3.20 -1.86
N LEU A 398 -12.12 -2.86 -1.58
CA LEU A 398 -10.97 -3.63 -2.08
C LEU A 398 -11.06 -5.09 -1.63
N ALA A 399 -11.39 -5.33 -0.36
CA ALA A 399 -11.56 -6.69 0.18
C ALA A 399 -12.69 -7.45 -0.53
N VAL A 400 -13.88 -6.84 -0.70
CA VAL A 400 -15.03 -7.47 -1.36
C VAL A 400 -14.75 -7.82 -2.82
N LEU A 401 -13.91 -7.06 -3.51
CA LEU A 401 -13.59 -7.29 -4.93
C LEU A 401 -12.46 -8.32 -5.13
N SER A 402 -11.56 -8.51 -4.15
CA SER A 402 -10.31 -9.27 -4.32
C SER A 402 -10.36 -10.71 -3.84
N PHE A 403 -11.31 -11.08 -2.99
CA PHE A 403 -11.48 -12.46 -2.52
C PHE A 403 -12.95 -12.74 -2.18
N ASP A 404 -13.30 -14.02 -2.02
CA ASP A 404 -14.63 -14.40 -1.55
C ASP A 404 -14.81 -13.95 -0.09
N PHE A 405 -15.46 -12.82 0.08
CA PHE A 405 -15.68 -12.20 1.38
C PHE A 405 -17.10 -12.47 1.90
N SER A 406 -17.44 -13.76 1.98
CA SER A 406 -18.74 -14.19 2.52
C SER A 406 -18.95 -13.68 3.94
N GLY A 407 -20.13 -13.13 4.21
CA GLY A 407 -20.49 -12.59 5.52
C GLY A 407 -19.91 -11.21 5.83
N PHE A 408 -19.41 -10.46 4.84
CA PHE A 408 -18.86 -9.12 5.04
C PHE A 408 -19.84 -8.12 5.67
N SER A 409 -21.16 -8.31 5.47
CA SER A 409 -22.22 -7.47 6.08
C SER A 409 -22.80 -8.03 7.37
N SER A 410 -22.31 -9.18 7.85
CA SER A 410 -22.83 -9.87 9.04
C SER A 410 -21.72 -10.29 10.00
N LYS A 411 -21.11 -11.47 9.81
CA LYS A 411 -20.01 -12.00 10.66
C LYS A 411 -18.81 -11.04 10.70
N TYR A 412 -18.49 -10.46 9.56
CA TYR A 412 -17.35 -9.58 9.38
C TYR A 412 -17.76 -8.12 9.13
N ALA A 413 -18.91 -7.68 9.71
CA ALA A 413 -19.42 -6.31 9.48
C ALA A 413 -18.38 -5.22 9.78
N HIS A 414 -17.49 -5.44 10.77
CA HIS A 414 -16.47 -4.49 11.19
C HIS A 414 -15.08 -5.14 11.36
N SER A 415 -14.84 -6.28 10.72
CA SER A 415 -13.55 -6.98 10.77
C SER A 415 -13.20 -7.57 9.39
N LEU A 416 -11.98 -8.06 9.26
CA LEU A 416 -11.50 -8.83 8.11
C LEU A 416 -11.32 -10.29 8.51
N PRO A 417 -11.39 -11.24 7.56
CA PRO A 417 -10.88 -12.59 7.78
C PRO A 417 -9.36 -12.57 7.97
N THR A 418 -8.82 -13.62 8.58
CA THR A 418 -7.39 -13.74 8.82
C THR A 418 -6.67 -14.35 7.60
N PRO A 419 -5.32 -14.23 7.51
CA PRO A 419 -4.54 -14.93 6.49
C PRO A 419 -4.71 -16.46 6.53
N ASP A 420 -5.12 -17.04 7.66
CA ASP A 420 -5.40 -18.47 7.76
C ASP A 420 -6.73 -18.84 7.08
N ASP A 421 -7.67 -17.91 7.02
CA ASP A 421 -8.96 -18.10 6.37
C ASP A 421 -8.93 -17.86 4.86
N VAL A 422 -7.99 -17.01 4.37
CA VAL A 422 -7.94 -16.55 2.97
C VAL A 422 -6.52 -16.67 2.41
N GLU A 423 -6.33 -17.55 1.41
CA GLU A 423 -5.02 -17.83 0.79
C GLU A 423 -4.39 -16.56 0.18
N LEU A 424 -5.19 -15.69 -0.45
CA LEU A 424 -4.71 -14.43 -0.99
C LEU A 424 -4.03 -13.57 0.08
N LEU A 425 -4.65 -13.47 1.27
CA LEU A 425 -4.12 -12.65 2.37
C LEU A 425 -2.85 -13.27 2.97
N ARG A 426 -2.73 -14.61 2.96
CA ARG A 426 -1.52 -15.32 3.36
C ARG A 426 -0.37 -15.08 2.39
N GLY A 427 -0.64 -15.09 1.10
CA GLY A 427 0.36 -14.91 0.05
C GLY A 427 0.79 -13.45 -0.16
N GLN A 428 -0.05 -12.48 0.23
CA GLN A 428 0.13 -11.05 -0.01
C GLN A 428 0.09 -10.26 1.30
N GLU A 429 1.18 -10.37 2.11
CA GLU A 429 1.27 -9.74 3.43
C GLU A 429 1.08 -8.22 3.35
N SER A 430 1.72 -7.53 2.42
CA SER A 430 1.60 -6.07 2.24
C SER A 430 0.16 -5.65 1.96
N TYR A 431 -0.57 -6.44 1.16
CA TYR A 431 -1.98 -6.19 0.89
C TYR A 431 -2.86 -6.39 2.13
N TYR A 432 -2.61 -7.45 2.89
CA TYR A 432 -3.34 -7.69 4.14
C TYR A 432 -3.12 -6.55 5.16
N ARG A 433 -1.89 -6.07 5.30
CA ARG A 433 -1.56 -4.92 6.17
C ARG A 433 -2.23 -3.63 5.68
N LEU A 434 -2.26 -3.40 4.37
CA LEU A 434 -3.01 -2.28 3.76
C LEU A 434 -4.49 -2.31 4.15
N LEU A 435 -5.13 -3.47 3.99
CA LEU A 435 -6.54 -3.64 4.36
C LEU A 435 -6.76 -3.46 5.87
N ARG A 436 -5.90 -4.05 6.70
CA ARG A 436 -5.97 -3.90 8.17
C ARG A 436 -5.93 -2.44 8.59
N ARG A 437 -4.94 -1.68 8.08
CA ARG A 437 -4.82 -0.26 8.39
C ARG A 437 -6.03 0.54 7.88
N ALA A 438 -6.48 0.29 6.66
CA ALA A 438 -7.63 0.99 6.09
C ALA A 438 -8.94 0.72 6.85
N THR A 439 -9.08 -0.48 7.44
CA THR A 439 -10.30 -0.92 8.14
C THR A 439 -10.09 -1.06 9.65
N ASP A 440 -9.09 -0.39 10.24
CA ASP A 440 -8.87 -0.42 11.68
C ASP A 440 -10.13 0.11 12.40
N PRO A 441 -10.63 -0.59 13.44
CA PRO A 441 -11.75 -0.11 14.25
C PRO A 441 -11.50 1.26 14.88
N ASP A 442 -10.26 1.54 15.25
CA ASP A 442 -9.83 2.85 15.72
C ASP A 442 -9.51 3.74 14.51
N TRP A 443 -10.39 4.70 14.24
CA TRP A 443 -10.26 5.61 13.11
C TRP A 443 -8.98 6.45 13.11
N THR A 444 -8.37 6.68 14.30
CA THR A 444 -7.12 7.44 14.44
C THR A 444 -5.90 6.67 13.92
N ARG A 445 -5.99 5.35 13.80
CA ARG A 445 -4.94 4.47 13.29
C ARG A 445 -5.00 4.24 11.78
N ARG A 446 -6.09 4.67 11.13
CA ARG A 446 -6.24 4.57 9.68
C ARG A 446 -5.30 5.53 8.96
N PHE A 447 -5.35 5.49 7.64
CA PHE A 447 -4.67 6.48 6.81
C PHE A 447 -5.25 7.88 7.09
N SER A 448 -4.37 8.87 7.15
CA SER A 448 -4.74 10.25 7.46
C SER A 448 -5.36 10.98 6.25
N SER A 449 -5.05 10.52 5.04
CA SER A 449 -5.53 11.09 3.79
C SER A 449 -5.67 10.06 2.68
N ALA A 450 -6.48 10.38 1.68
CA ALA A 450 -6.61 9.57 0.48
C ALA A 450 -5.28 9.49 -0.30
N GLY A 451 -4.47 10.57 -0.29
CA GLY A 451 -3.14 10.59 -0.90
C GLY A 451 -2.20 9.58 -0.25
N GLU A 452 -2.12 9.56 1.08
CA GLU A 452 -1.32 8.59 1.83
C GLU A 452 -1.73 7.14 1.50
N MET A 453 -3.04 6.85 1.54
CA MET A 453 -3.55 5.53 1.20
C MET A 453 -3.27 5.16 -0.26
N ALA A 454 -3.35 6.12 -1.20
CA ALA A 454 -3.05 5.89 -2.61
C ALA A 454 -1.57 5.55 -2.84
N ASP A 455 -0.65 6.24 -2.15
CA ASP A 455 0.78 5.96 -2.22
C ASP A 455 1.10 4.56 -1.71
N GLN A 456 0.53 4.17 -0.55
CA GLN A 456 0.71 2.81 -0.02
C GLN A 456 0.07 1.75 -0.92
N THR A 457 -1.11 2.01 -1.48
CA THR A 457 -1.77 1.11 -2.44
C THR A 457 -0.93 0.93 -3.70
N ARG A 458 -0.29 2.01 -4.20
CA ARG A 458 0.62 1.97 -5.36
C ARG A 458 1.87 1.15 -5.06
N GLY A 459 2.46 1.30 -3.87
CA GLY A 459 3.59 0.50 -3.42
C GLY A 459 3.27 -1.00 -3.41
N VAL A 460 2.12 -1.37 -2.82
CA VAL A 460 1.63 -2.76 -2.80
C VAL A 460 1.38 -3.29 -4.22
N LEU A 461 0.78 -2.48 -5.11
CA LEU A 461 0.58 -2.87 -6.51
C LEU A 461 1.90 -3.15 -7.23
N ARG A 462 2.91 -2.30 -7.05
CA ARG A 462 4.25 -2.50 -7.64
C ARG A 462 4.88 -3.79 -7.12
N GLU A 463 4.77 -4.07 -5.83
CA GLU A 463 5.27 -5.32 -5.23
C GLU A 463 4.64 -6.54 -5.89
N ILE A 464 3.30 -6.58 -5.96
CA ILE A 464 2.56 -7.72 -6.53
C ILE A 464 2.96 -7.93 -7.99
N LEU A 465 2.99 -6.88 -8.80
CA LEU A 465 3.36 -6.97 -10.20
C LEU A 465 4.80 -7.43 -10.38
N SER A 466 5.73 -6.85 -9.63
CA SER A 466 7.16 -7.18 -9.75
C SER A 466 7.47 -8.60 -9.28
N CYS A 467 6.76 -9.09 -8.25
CA CYS A 467 6.86 -10.48 -7.81
C CYS A 467 6.21 -11.47 -8.80
N THR A 468 5.25 -11.02 -9.61
CA THR A 468 4.54 -11.87 -10.57
C THR A 468 5.30 -12.04 -11.88
N ASP A 469 5.82 -10.94 -12.45
CA ASP A 469 6.46 -10.95 -13.77
C ASP A 469 7.99 -10.76 -13.73
N GLY A 470 8.57 -10.55 -12.55
CA GLY A 470 10.01 -10.36 -12.37
C GLY A 470 10.55 -9.02 -12.89
N VAL A 471 9.66 -8.10 -13.30
CA VAL A 471 10.06 -6.78 -13.82
C VAL A 471 10.10 -5.76 -12.69
N PRO A 472 11.25 -5.19 -12.34
CA PRO A 472 11.35 -4.17 -11.30
C PRO A 472 10.54 -2.91 -11.65
N ARG A 473 9.90 -2.34 -10.63
CA ARG A 473 9.10 -1.11 -10.73
C ARG A 473 9.53 -0.11 -9.66
N PRO A 474 10.74 0.47 -9.80
CA PRO A 474 11.23 1.46 -8.84
C PRO A 474 10.38 2.72 -8.87
N GLU A 475 10.22 3.35 -7.73
CA GLU A 475 9.60 4.65 -7.56
C GLU A 475 10.24 5.37 -6.36
N ASN A 476 10.33 6.70 -6.44
CA ASN A 476 10.83 7.47 -5.32
C ASN A 476 9.82 7.42 -4.17
N SER A 477 10.28 7.07 -2.98
CA SER A 477 9.46 7.11 -1.78
C SER A 477 9.11 8.55 -1.40
N THR A 478 7.89 8.75 -0.92
CA THR A 478 7.45 10.01 -0.29
C THR A 478 7.74 10.03 1.21
N GLN A 479 8.23 8.92 1.77
CA GLN A 479 8.45 8.74 3.20
C GLN A 479 9.94 8.57 3.56
N PHE A 480 10.74 7.99 2.66
CA PHE A 480 12.15 7.67 2.91
C PHE A 480 13.09 8.22 1.86
N THR A 481 14.33 8.48 2.27
CA THR A 481 15.42 8.73 1.33
C THR A 481 15.75 7.45 0.56
N PRO A 482 16.40 7.56 -0.65
CA PRO A 482 17.05 6.41 -1.26
C PRO A 482 18.07 5.76 -0.32
N GLU A 483 18.40 4.50 -0.56
CA GLU A 483 19.46 3.80 0.16
C GLU A 483 20.80 4.53 -0.06
N ARG A 484 21.44 4.94 1.02
CA ARG A 484 22.70 5.71 0.98
C ARG A 484 23.92 4.83 1.10
N ARG A 485 23.82 3.75 1.84
CA ARG A 485 24.89 2.78 2.10
C ARG A 485 24.30 1.38 2.04
N ALA A 486 24.94 0.47 1.33
CA ALA A 486 24.53 -0.92 1.34
C ALA A 486 25.18 -1.65 2.52
N PHE A 487 24.36 -2.25 3.39
CA PHE A 487 24.89 -3.12 4.45
C PHE A 487 25.17 -4.53 3.90
N GLY A 488 26.20 -5.17 4.48
CA GLY A 488 26.67 -6.46 4.01
C GLY A 488 27.49 -6.39 2.70
N ALA A 489 27.79 -5.18 2.20
CA ALA A 489 28.57 -4.97 0.97
C ALA A 489 30.09 -5.11 1.17
N THR A 490 30.59 -5.19 2.39
CA THR A 490 32.02 -5.26 2.73
C THR A 490 32.68 -6.56 2.33
N GLY A 491 31.99 -7.38 1.55
CA GLY A 491 32.53 -8.57 0.89
C GLY A 491 31.90 -9.90 1.30
N GLY A 492 30.75 -9.87 1.96
CA GLY A 492 29.89 -11.06 2.10
C GLY A 492 30.30 -12.12 3.14
N MET A 493 31.46 -11.97 3.80
CA MET A 493 31.96 -12.96 4.74
C MET A 493 32.01 -12.47 6.19
N GLU A 494 31.84 -11.16 6.40
CA GLU A 494 31.76 -10.64 7.76
C GLU A 494 30.33 -10.79 8.29
N PRO A 495 30.15 -11.23 9.55
CA PRO A 495 28.84 -11.29 10.16
C PRO A 495 28.17 -9.93 10.14
N LEU A 496 26.89 -9.90 9.73
CA LEU A 496 26.08 -8.69 9.76
C LEU A 496 25.94 -8.21 11.20
N THR A 497 26.20 -6.93 11.47
CA THR A 497 26.01 -6.34 12.78
C THR A 497 24.83 -5.38 12.78
N GLY A 498 24.05 -5.37 13.87
CA GLY A 498 22.91 -4.47 14.00
C GLY A 498 23.29 -2.99 13.89
N ALA A 499 24.46 -2.60 14.42
CA ALA A 499 24.98 -1.23 14.30
C ALA A 499 25.25 -0.82 12.85
N ALA A 500 25.85 -1.72 12.03
CA ALA A 500 26.11 -1.45 10.62
C ALA A 500 24.79 -1.31 9.83
N VAL A 501 23.80 -2.12 10.14
CA VAL A 501 22.45 -2.03 9.53
C VAL A 501 21.79 -0.70 9.91
N ALA A 502 21.75 -0.37 11.21
CA ALA A 502 21.08 0.83 11.72
C ALA A 502 21.56 2.13 11.04
N VAL A 503 22.89 2.20 10.74
CA VAL A 503 23.49 3.36 10.06
C VAL A 503 23.25 3.36 8.56
N ALA A 504 23.02 2.19 7.95
CA ALA A 504 22.89 2.04 6.49
C ALA A 504 21.44 2.16 6.00
N LEU A 505 20.46 1.84 6.83
CA LEU A 505 19.05 1.93 6.46
C LEU A 505 18.64 3.31 5.94
N PRO A 506 17.66 3.38 5.00
CA PRO A 506 17.08 4.64 4.53
C PRO A 506 16.60 5.52 5.68
N LEU A 507 16.55 6.81 5.44
CA LEU A 507 16.14 7.77 6.46
C LEU A 507 14.73 8.27 6.20
N PRO A 508 13.89 8.41 7.24
CA PRO A 508 12.65 9.14 7.11
C PRO A 508 12.91 10.55 6.57
N LEU A 509 12.09 10.98 5.60
CA LEU A 509 12.10 12.33 5.09
C LEU A 509 11.58 13.29 6.16
N VAL A 510 12.16 14.48 6.22
CA VAL A 510 11.72 15.54 7.14
C VAL A 510 10.39 16.10 6.65
N ASP A 511 9.43 16.27 7.56
CA ASP A 511 8.20 16.98 7.26
C ASP A 511 8.50 18.44 6.92
N LEU A 512 8.23 18.83 5.69
CA LEU A 512 8.48 20.21 5.21
C LEU A 512 7.59 21.26 5.87
N THR A 513 6.52 20.83 6.53
CA THR A 513 5.63 21.71 7.29
C THR A 513 6.12 21.97 8.71
N ASP A 514 7.11 21.20 9.20
CA ASP A 514 7.69 21.38 10.52
C ASP A 514 8.39 22.74 10.63
N PRO A 515 8.17 23.51 11.70
CA PRO A 515 8.82 24.81 11.91
C PRO A 515 10.34 24.80 11.87
N ALA A 516 10.98 23.67 12.15
CA ALA A 516 12.43 23.51 12.11
C ALA A 516 12.94 22.97 10.76
N ALA A 517 12.08 22.68 9.76
CA ALA A 517 12.48 22.10 8.47
C ALA A 517 13.58 22.94 7.78
N GLY A 518 13.44 24.27 7.79
CA GLY A 518 14.44 25.19 7.24
C GLY A 518 15.81 25.07 7.94
N PHE A 519 15.82 24.94 9.26
CA PHE A 519 17.05 24.71 10.02
C PHE A 519 17.66 23.36 9.68
N LEU A 520 16.88 22.28 9.67
CA LEU A 520 17.32 20.93 9.36
C LEU A 520 17.93 20.83 7.94
N ALA A 521 17.38 21.55 6.97
CA ALA A 521 17.91 21.61 5.60
C ALA A 521 19.30 22.26 5.52
N THR A 522 19.70 23.08 6.51
CA THR A 522 21.03 23.69 6.56
C THR A 522 22.12 22.79 7.15
N LEU A 523 21.73 21.67 7.78
CA LEU A 523 22.67 20.75 8.43
C LEU A 523 23.34 19.83 7.40
N ASN A 524 24.38 20.31 6.73
CA ASN A 524 25.15 19.59 5.70
C ASN A 524 26.50 19.07 6.21
N THR A 525 26.64 18.78 7.51
CA THR A 525 27.90 18.28 8.06
C THR A 525 27.98 16.76 7.99
N THR A 526 29.15 16.24 7.61
CA THR A 526 29.45 14.81 7.64
C THR A 526 30.00 14.34 8.99
N ASP A 527 30.36 15.29 9.88
CA ASP A 527 30.82 14.95 11.23
C ASP A 527 29.63 14.82 12.18
N VAL A 528 29.44 13.62 12.68
CA VAL A 528 28.32 13.23 13.56
C VAL A 528 28.31 14.04 14.86
N ARG A 529 29.48 14.34 15.44
CA ARG A 529 29.57 15.12 16.70
C ARG A 529 29.12 16.55 16.51
N THR A 530 29.53 17.15 15.38
CA THR A 530 29.10 18.50 15.00
C THR A 530 27.59 18.52 14.74
N SER A 531 27.04 17.48 14.09
CA SER A 531 25.59 17.35 13.89
C SER A 531 24.82 17.29 15.22
N ILE A 532 25.29 16.46 16.17
CA ILE A 532 24.68 16.35 17.51
C ILE A 532 24.69 17.71 18.24
N ALA A 533 25.83 18.41 18.21
CA ALA A 533 25.94 19.73 18.84
C ALA A 533 24.96 20.75 18.23
N ALA A 534 24.87 20.78 16.89
CA ALA A 534 23.95 21.67 16.18
C ALA A 534 22.47 21.33 16.47
N LEU A 535 22.10 20.04 16.48
CA LEU A 535 20.74 19.61 16.78
C LEU A 535 20.33 19.90 18.23
N ARG A 536 21.24 19.75 19.20
CA ARG A 536 21.01 20.15 20.59
C ARG A 536 20.85 21.66 20.77
N GLY A 537 21.50 22.44 19.91
CA GLY A 537 21.40 23.90 19.86
C GLY A 537 20.32 24.42 18.90
N ALA A 538 19.42 23.61 18.42
CA ALA A 538 18.37 24.01 17.49
C ALA A 538 17.50 25.14 18.06
N PRO A 539 17.16 26.17 17.26
CA PRO A 539 16.36 27.32 17.73
C PRO A 539 14.98 26.93 18.24
N ILE A 540 14.40 25.89 17.64
CA ILE A 540 13.10 25.31 18.00
C ILE A 540 13.29 23.80 18.12
N ARG A 541 12.88 23.23 19.24
CA ARG A 541 12.94 21.79 19.45
C ARG A 541 11.59 21.18 19.07
N THR A 542 11.56 20.61 17.87
CA THR A 542 10.39 19.91 17.32
C THR A 542 10.59 18.41 17.39
N VAL A 543 9.55 17.64 17.03
CA VAL A 543 9.65 16.19 16.87
C VAL A 543 10.69 15.85 15.79
N GLU A 544 10.70 16.55 14.66
CA GLU A 544 11.69 16.37 13.58
C GLU A 544 13.12 16.54 14.07
N VAL A 545 13.41 17.61 14.82
CA VAL A 545 14.74 17.83 15.40
C VAL A 545 15.13 16.70 16.34
N THR A 546 14.19 16.22 17.15
CA THR A 546 14.44 15.11 18.08
C THR A 546 14.72 13.79 17.35
N LEU A 547 13.95 13.46 16.32
CA LEU A 547 14.17 12.27 15.49
C LEU A 547 15.53 12.30 14.79
N GLN A 548 15.94 13.45 14.24
CA GLN A 548 17.27 13.61 13.65
C GLN A 548 18.40 13.51 14.70
N LEU A 549 18.17 14.01 15.92
CA LEU A 549 19.13 13.88 17.03
C LEU A 549 19.29 12.40 17.45
N ILE A 550 18.17 11.67 17.61
CA ILE A 550 18.20 10.23 17.92
C ILE A 550 19.05 9.47 16.89
N ARG A 551 18.80 9.73 15.60
CA ARG A 551 19.59 9.13 14.53
C ARG A 551 21.06 9.44 14.66
N ALA A 552 21.45 10.71 14.87
CA ALA A 552 22.84 11.11 15.02
C ALA A 552 23.50 10.46 16.25
N LEU A 553 22.77 10.30 17.34
CA LEU A 553 23.23 9.60 18.54
C LEU A 553 23.45 8.10 18.30
N VAL A 554 22.55 7.44 17.55
CA VAL A 554 22.74 6.04 17.12
C VAL A 554 23.99 5.90 16.24
N GLU A 555 24.22 6.81 15.31
CA GLU A 555 25.41 6.82 14.44
C GLU A 555 26.70 7.06 15.25
N ALA A 556 26.64 7.84 16.33
CA ALA A 556 27.74 8.08 17.26
C ALA A 556 27.96 6.92 18.26
N GLY A 557 27.03 5.97 18.37
CA GLY A 557 27.06 4.89 19.36
C GLY A 557 26.58 5.30 20.75
N ASP A 558 26.04 6.51 20.94
CA ASP A 558 25.41 6.97 22.20
C ASP A 558 23.96 6.48 22.29
N LEU A 559 23.80 5.18 22.54
CA LEU A 559 22.49 4.53 22.61
C LEU A 559 21.68 4.97 23.83
N ALA A 560 22.34 5.27 24.95
CA ALA A 560 21.66 5.76 26.14
C ALA A 560 21.06 7.16 25.91
N GLY A 561 21.82 8.02 25.25
CA GLY A 561 21.32 9.34 24.82
C GLY A 561 20.17 9.21 23.83
N ALA A 562 20.27 8.32 22.86
CA ALA A 562 19.22 8.07 21.87
C ALA A 562 17.91 7.57 22.54
N GLU A 563 18.00 6.62 23.47
CA GLU A 563 16.83 6.10 24.22
C GLU A 563 16.18 7.20 25.08
N HIS A 564 16.99 8.05 25.71
CA HIS A 564 16.50 9.17 26.49
C HIS A 564 15.69 10.17 25.61
N GLU A 565 16.22 10.52 24.44
CA GLU A 565 15.53 11.41 23.50
C GLU A 565 14.24 10.78 22.96
N LEU A 566 14.24 9.47 22.71
CA LEU A 566 13.05 8.76 22.23
C LEU A 566 11.87 8.83 23.23
N GLN A 567 12.13 8.87 24.53
CA GLN A 567 11.09 9.02 25.55
C GLN A 567 10.36 10.37 25.44
N GLY A 568 11.02 11.37 24.86
CA GLY A 568 10.43 12.69 24.61
C GLY A 568 9.57 12.77 23.36
N VAL A 569 9.58 11.74 22.50
CA VAL A 569 8.74 11.68 21.30
C VAL A 569 7.38 11.08 21.68
N PRO A 570 6.25 11.74 21.36
CA PRO A 570 4.91 11.24 21.66
C PRO A 570 4.68 9.83 21.10
N ALA A 571 3.95 9.01 21.84
CA ALA A 571 3.57 7.65 21.44
C ALA A 571 2.14 7.66 20.82
N ASP A 572 1.91 8.57 19.90
CA ASP A 572 0.61 8.86 19.29
C ASP A 572 0.36 8.14 17.94
N GLY A 573 1.19 7.13 17.62
CA GLY A 573 1.07 6.37 16.38
C GLY A 573 1.96 6.87 15.24
N ASP A 574 2.86 7.82 15.49
CA ASP A 574 3.87 8.23 14.50
C ASP A 574 4.87 7.09 14.25
N TRP A 575 4.82 6.50 13.07
CA TRP A 575 5.69 5.41 12.65
C TRP A 575 7.20 5.76 12.69
N ARG A 576 7.56 7.06 12.64
CA ARG A 576 8.96 7.52 12.72
C ARG A 576 9.56 7.30 14.11
N ARG A 577 8.72 7.32 15.14
CA ARG A 577 9.11 6.93 16.49
C ARG A 577 9.45 5.44 16.54
N ASP A 578 8.60 4.59 15.96
CA ASP A 578 8.84 3.13 15.88
C ASP A 578 10.08 2.83 15.03
N TRP A 579 10.29 3.57 13.93
CA TRP A 579 11.52 3.47 13.14
C TRP A 579 12.76 3.77 13.98
N SER A 580 12.73 4.85 14.76
CA SER A 580 13.84 5.26 15.63
C SER A 580 14.09 4.23 16.73
N GLU A 581 13.03 3.65 17.32
CA GLU A 581 13.13 2.54 18.27
C GLU A 581 13.81 1.32 17.64
N GLY A 582 13.44 0.98 16.41
CA GLY A 582 14.05 -0.11 15.66
C GLY A 582 15.55 0.12 15.41
N LEU A 583 15.95 1.33 15.04
CA LEU A 583 17.37 1.69 14.85
C LEU A 583 18.18 1.56 16.14
N ILE A 584 17.65 2.07 17.27
CA ILE A 584 18.28 1.94 18.59
C ILE A 584 18.44 0.46 18.97
N ALA A 585 17.37 -0.31 18.80
CA ALA A 585 17.36 -1.74 19.13
C ALA A 585 18.36 -2.54 18.29
N LEU A 586 18.47 -2.27 16.97
CA LEU A 586 19.48 -2.86 16.09
C LEU A 586 20.88 -2.53 16.60
N ALA A 587 21.17 -1.26 16.84
CA ALA A 587 22.49 -0.81 17.28
C ALA A 587 22.88 -1.38 18.66
N ALA A 588 21.88 -1.61 19.52
CA ALA A 588 22.05 -2.25 20.82
C ALA A 588 22.21 -3.78 20.76
N GLY A 589 22.10 -4.40 19.58
CA GLY A 589 22.15 -5.86 19.43
C GLY A 589 20.91 -6.58 19.98
N LEU A 590 19.74 -5.93 19.93
CA LEU A 590 18.44 -6.44 20.37
C LEU A 590 17.51 -6.69 19.16
N PRO A 591 17.80 -7.70 18.31
CA PRO A 591 17.13 -7.88 17.03
C PRO A 591 15.62 -8.17 17.17
N LYS A 592 15.17 -8.84 18.22
CA LYS A 592 13.74 -9.09 18.46
C LYS A 592 12.96 -7.80 18.76
N ARG A 593 13.54 -6.90 19.58
CA ARG A 593 12.94 -5.57 19.80
C ARG A 593 12.90 -4.75 18.51
N ALA A 594 13.94 -4.85 17.69
CA ALA A 594 13.98 -4.19 16.39
C ALA A 594 12.92 -4.75 15.44
N GLU A 595 12.74 -6.07 15.42
CA GLU A 595 11.70 -6.73 14.64
C GLU A 595 10.30 -6.21 15.02
N GLU A 596 9.97 -6.18 16.31
CA GLU A 596 8.69 -5.65 16.79
C GLU A 596 8.47 -4.18 16.41
N ALA A 597 9.51 -3.36 16.47
CA ALA A 597 9.43 -1.96 16.11
C ALA A 597 9.23 -1.78 14.59
N PHE A 598 10.01 -2.47 13.76
CA PHE A 598 9.86 -2.39 12.30
C PHE A 598 8.59 -3.09 11.78
N ASP A 599 8.05 -4.07 12.50
CA ASP A 599 6.75 -4.66 12.18
C ASP A 599 5.63 -3.63 12.31
N ARG A 600 5.66 -2.79 13.37
CA ARG A 600 4.74 -1.64 13.50
C ARG A 600 4.93 -0.61 12.39
N VAL A 601 6.17 -0.35 11.96
CA VAL A 601 6.43 0.52 10.80
C VAL A 601 5.84 -0.08 9.53
N PHE A 602 5.97 -1.38 9.33
CA PHE A 602 5.40 -2.05 8.16
C PHE A 602 3.87 -2.11 8.19
N ASP A 603 3.25 -2.20 9.38
CA ASP A 603 1.80 -2.03 9.53
C ASP A 603 1.35 -0.60 9.14
N ALA A 604 2.15 0.40 9.48
CA ALA A 604 1.88 1.78 9.10
C ALA A 604 2.16 2.06 7.61
N LEU A 605 3.19 1.48 7.02
CA LEU A 605 3.66 1.75 5.66
C LEU A 605 3.79 0.46 4.83
N PRO A 606 2.67 -0.22 4.53
CA PRO A 606 2.69 -1.54 3.89
C PRO A 606 3.19 -1.53 2.44
N GLY A 607 3.20 -0.38 1.77
CA GLY A 607 3.71 -0.20 0.41
C GLY A 607 5.16 0.26 0.32
N GLU A 608 5.87 0.45 1.45
CA GLU A 608 7.22 0.99 1.48
C GLU A 608 8.29 -0.12 1.54
N PRO A 609 9.14 -0.24 0.49
CA PRO A 609 10.22 -1.23 0.50
C PRO A 609 11.22 -1.02 1.64
N ALA A 610 11.44 0.23 2.09
CA ALA A 610 12.34 0.53 3.20
C ALA A 610 11.90 -0.12 4.52
N ALA A 611 10.59 -0.14 4.81
CA ALA A 611 10.03 -0.79 5.98
C ALA A 611 10.27 -2.31 5.94
N GLN A 612 10.02 -2.93 4.78
CA GLN A 612 10.30 -4.37 4.59
C GLN A 612 11.78 -4.69 4.67
N LEU A 613 12.67 -3.83 4.13
CA LEU A 613 14.13 -4.01 4.21
C LEU A 613 14.61 -4.00 5.67
N ALA A 614 14.14 -3.06 6.46
CA ALA A 614 14.50 -2.96 7.89
C ALA A 614 14.03 -4.19 8.67
N LEU A 615 12.80 -4.63 8.43
CA LEU A 615 12.23 -5.83 9.05
C LEU A 615 12.98 -7.10 8.59
N ALA A 616 13.38 -7.19 7.30
CA ALA A 616 14.18 -8.30 6.79
C ALA A 616 15.54 -8.40 7.50
N ALA A 617 16.20 -7.25 7.71
CA ALA A 617 17.48 -7.21 8.42
C ALA A 617 17.33 -7.60 9.91
N ALA A 618 16.25 -7.16 10.56
CA ALA A 618 15.95 -7.56 11.93
C ALA A 618 15.69 -9.07 12.04
N ASN A 619 14.91 -9.65 11.10
CA ASN A 619 14.70 -11.10 11.02
C ASN A 619 15.98 -11.88 10.79
N GLU A 620 16.88 -11.42 9.90
CA GLU A 620 18.19 -12.05 9.69
C GLU A 620 19.01 -12.09 10.97
N LEU A 621 19.09 -10.96 11.67
CA LEU A 621 19.83 -10.85 12.94
C LEU A 621 19.18 -11.62 14.09
N ALA A 622 17.85 -11.80 14.05
CA ALA A 622 17.11 -12.65 14.98
C ALA A 622 17.22 -14.15 14.67
N GLY A 623 17.85 -14.52 13.54
CA GLY A 623 17.99 -15.91 13.09
C GLY A 623 16.77 -16.46 12.35
N GLU A 624 15.80 -15.64 12.00
CA GLU A 624 14.58 -16.01 11.29
C GLU A 624 14.78 -15.99 9.76
N ARG A 625 15.69 -16.85 9.29
CA ARG A 625 16.22 -16.85 7.93
C ARG A 625 15.14 -16.94 6.84
N ALA A 626 14.10 -17.73 7.06
CA ALA A 626 13.04 -17.92 6.06
C ALA A 626 12.25 -16.61 5.81
N TRP A 627 11.95 -15.87 6.89
CA TRP A 627 11.29 -14.57 6.80
C TRP A 627 12.21 -13.50 6.22
N ALA A 628 13.48 -13.50 6.61
CA ALA A 628 14.48 -12.59 6.07
C ALA A 628 14.64 -12.77 4.56
N ASP A 629 14.83 -14.02 4.07
CA ASP A 629 14.95 -14.34 2.65
C ASP A 629 13.71 -13.88 1.86
N TRP A 630 12.53 -14.22 2.35
CA TRP A 630 11.26 -13.89 1.70
C TRP A 630 11.07 -12.36 1.55
N ARG A 631 11.41 -11.55 2.59
CA ARG A 631 11.30 -10.10 2.55
C ARG A 631 12.38 -9.46 1.68
N TYR A 632 13.65 -9.90 1.79
CA TYR A 632 14.72 -9.40 0.94
C TYR A 632 14.42 -9.63 -0.55
N GLN A 633 13.90 -10.82 -0.91
CA GLN A 633 13.53 -11.11 -2.31
C GLN A 633 12.44 -10.16 -2.82
N ARG A 634 11.44 -9.84 -2.01
CA ARG A 634 10.37 -8.89 -2.38
C ARG A 634 10.92 -7.49 -2.61
N VAL A 635 11.69 -6.97 -1.66
CA VAL A 635 12.34 -5.66 -1.81
C VAL A 635 13.20 -5.62 -3.07
N TRP A 636 14.02 -6.62 -3.30
CA TRP A 636 14.88 -6.73 -4.48
C TRP A 636 14.09 -6.83 -5.79
N SER A 637 12.99 -7.55 -5.78
CA SER A 637 12.11 -7.67 -6.96
C SER A 637 11.47 -6.33 -7.34
N VAL A 638 11.10 -5.51 -6.37
CA VAL A 638 10.45 -4.21 -6.59
C VAL A 638 11.44 -3.17 -7.10
N ASP A 639 12.60 -3.05 -6.44
CA ASP A 639 13.54 -1.97 -6.73
C ASP A 639 15.00 -2.44 -6.57
N ARG A 640 15.71 -2.49 -7.70
CA ARG A 640 17.12 -2.85 -7.78
C ARG A 640 18.08 -1.80 -7.21
N ASN A 641 17.57 -0.68 -6.73
CA ASN A 641 18.36 0.31 -6.00
C ASN A 641 18.57 -0.08 -4.53
N PHE A 642 17.74 -0.96 -3.96
CA PHE A 642 17.94 -1.53 -2.63
C PHE A 642 19.00 -2.64 -2.65
N VAL A 643 20.24 -2.28 -2.87
CA VAL A 643 21.35 -3.23 -3.04
C VAL A 643 21.60 -4.05 -1.78
N SER A 644 21.30 -3.54 -0.58
CA SER A 644 21.34 -4.31 0.66
C SER A 644 20.44 -5.54 0.62
N ALA A 645 19.31 -5.46 -0.11
CA ALA A 645 18.42 -6.61 -0.28
C ALA A 645 19.08 -7.71 -1.12
N ALA A 646 19.81 -7.37 -2.19
CA ALA A 646 20.59 -8.34 -2.99
C ALA A 646 21.63 -9.07 -2.13
N PHE A 647 22.37 -8.32 -1.32
CA PHE A 647 23.35 -8.90 -0.39
C PHE A 647 22.66 -9.79 0.67
N GLY A 648 21.46 -9.37 1.14
CA GLY A 648 20.64 -10.16 2.07
C GLY A 648 20.22 -11.50 1.46
N VAL A 649 19.64 -11.48 0.25
CA VAL A 649 19.27 -12.70 -0.49
C VAL A 649 20.49 -13.59 -0.70
N ALA A 650 21.64 -13.02 -1.09
CA ALA A 650 22.86 -13.81 -1.28
C ALA A 650 23.30 -14.52 0.00
N ARG A 651 23.30 -13.83 1.16
CA ARG A 651 23.63 -14.45 2.45
C ARG A 651 22.64 -15.57 2.83
N MET A 652 21.32 -15.34 2.61
CA MET A 652 20.30 -16.36 2.92
C MET A 652 20.47 -17.59 2.03
N ARG A 653 20.77 -17.42 0.74
CA ARG A 653 21.03 -18.51 -0.20
C ARG A 653 22.30 -19.28 0.16
N LEU A 654 23.38 -18.59 0.51
CA LEU A 654 24.62 -19.24 1.00
C LEU A 654 24.35 -20.08 2.25
N ALA A 655 23.61 -19.52 3.21
CA ALA A 655 23.22 -20.23 4.42
C ALA A 655 22.31 -21.45 4.17
N ALA A 656 21.57 -21.45 3.03
CA ALA A 656 20.78 -22.58 2.57
C ALA A 656 21.55 -23.56 1.66
N GLY A 657 22.86 -23.30 1.37
CA GLY A 657 23.68 -24.13 0.51
C GLY A 657 23.53 -23.81 -0.99
N ASP A 658 22.74 -22.81 -1.39
CA ASP A 658 22.54 -22.39 -2.77
C ASP A 658 23.61 -21.35 -3.20
N ARG A 659 24.82 -21.79 -3.49
CA ARG A 659 25.94 -20.98 -3.95
C ARG A 659 25.64 -20.33 -5.31
N ALA A 660 25.10 -21.10 -6.25
CA ALA A 660 24.78 -20.61 -7.59
C ALA A 660 23.73 -19.50 -7.57
N GLY A 661 22.67 -19.67 -6.76
CA GLY A 661 21.67 -18.66 -6.58
C GLY A 661 22.19 -17.39 -5.90
N ALA A 662 23.14 -17.51 -4.95
CA ALA A 662 23.77 -16.35 -4.33
C ALA A 662 24.59 -15.55 -5.35
N VAL A 663 25.37 -16.23 -6.21
CA VAL A 663 26.12 -15.58 -7.30
C VAL A 663 25.15 -14.91 -8.29
N ALA A 664 24.08 -15.59 -8.68
CA ALA A 664 23.13 -15.08 -9.65
C ALA A 664 22.47 -13.77 -9.20
N VAL A 665 22.04 -13.66 -7.94
CA VAL A 665 21.42 -12.42 -7.43
C VAL A 665 22.41 -11.26 -7.36
N LEU A 666 23.68 -11.52 -7.04
CA LEU A 666 24.72 -10.49 -7.01
C LEU A 666 25.07 -10.01 -8.42
N ASP A 667 24.94 -10.86 -9.45
CA ASP A 667 25.09 -10.49 -10.85
C ASP A 667 23.96 -9.59 -11.39
N GLU A 668 22.78 -9.63 -10.75
CA GLU A 668 21.67 -8.73 -11.10
C GLU A 668 21.88 -7.28 -10.65
N VAL A 669 22.90 -6.99 -9.80
CA VAL A 669 23.19 -5.63 -9.38
C VAL A 669 23.67 -4.82 -10.60
N PRO A 670 22.95 -3.73 -10.97
CA PRO A 670 23.23 -2.99 -12.20
C PRO A 670 24.68 -2.46 -12.25
N ASP A 671 25.28 -2.47 -13.44
CA ASP A 671 26.63 -1.98 -13.69
C ASP A 671 26.80 -0.47 -13.44
N VAL A 672 25.72 0.27 -13.53
CA VAL A 672 25.63 1.71 -13.19
C VAL A 672 25.57 1.97 -11.66
N SER A 673 25.35 0.95 -10.85
CA SER A 673 25.32 1.08 -9.40
C SER A 673 26.73 1.32 -8.83
N THR A 674 26.84 2.25 -7.89
CA THR A 674 28.09 2.46 -7.12
C THR A 674 28.53 1.22 -6.34
N HIS A 675 27.61 0.30 -6.09
CA HIS A 675 27.83 -0.96 -5.37
C HIS A 675 28.12 -2.15 -6.30
N HIS A 676 28.11 -1.97 -7.63
CA HIS A 676 28.35 -3.06 -8.58
C HIS A 676 29.67 -3.78 -8.33
N VAL A 677 30.76 -3.04 -8.15
CA VAL A 677 32.08 -3.64 -7.87
C VAL A 677 32.05 -4.46 -6.55
N ALA A 678 31.39 -3.94 -5.51
CA ALA A 678 31.24 -4.65 -4.24
C ALA A 678 30.42 -5.95 -4.42
N ALA A 679 29.33 -5.90 -5.22
CA ALA A 679 28.52 -7.07 -5.53
C ALA A 679 29.33 -8.12 -6.30
N GLN A 680 30.15 -7.71 -7.28
CA GLN A 680 30.99 -8.63 -8.03
C GLN A 680 32.10 -9.26 -7.16
N ILE A 681 32.67 -8.51 -6.20
CA ILE A 681 33.59 -9.06 -5.19
C ILE A 681 32.88 -10.09 -4.32
N ALA A 682 31.67 -9.77 -3.86
CA ALA A 682 30.86 -10.70 -3.09
C ALA A 682 30.49 -11.96 -3.89
N ALA A 683 30.23 -11.83 -5.20
CA ALA A 683 29.99 -12.98 -6.08
C ALA A 683 31.21 -13.88 -6.23
N VAL A 684 32.44 -13.32 -6.32
CA VAL A 684 33.68 -14.12 -6.27
C VAL A 684 33.77 -14.92 -4.97
N ARG A 685 33.53 -14.28 -3.82
CA ARG A 685 33.58 -14.94 -2.51
C ARG A 685 32.46 -15.95 -2.33
N ALA A 686 31.26 -15.62 -2.78
CA ALA A 686 30.11 -16.53 -2.76
C ALA A 686 30.40 -17.81 -3.57
N GLY A 687 31.01 -17.68 -4.76
CA GLY A 687 31.43 -18.81 -5.58
C GLY A 687 32.45 -19.74 -4.90
N LEU A 688 33.23 -19.23 -3.95
CA LEU A 688 34.26 -19.98 -3.20
C LEU A 688 33.80 -20.37 -1.78
N HIS A 689 32.53 -20.17 -1.42
CA HIS A 689 32.01 -20.40 -0.07
C HIS A 689 31.89 -21.88 0.25
N THR A 690 32.77 -22.39 1.13
CA THR A 690 32.90 -23.82 1.43
C THR A 690 31.80 -24.37 2.33
N GLU A 691 31.23 -23.53 3.22
CA GLU A 691 30.13 -23.96 4.10
C GLU A 691 28.82 -24.28 3.35
N SER A 692 28.68 -23.75 2.12
CA SER A 692 27.54 -24.06 1.23
C SER A 692 27.70 -25.41 0.49
N GLY A 693 28.70 -26.21 0.81
CA GLY A 693 28.95 -27.53 0.21
C GLY A 693 30.34 -27.61 -0.46
N PRO A 694 30.70 -28.82 -0.96
CA PRO A 694 31.99 -29.03 -1.60
C PRO A 694 32.14 -28.14 -2.85
N LEU A 695 33.38 -27.68 -3.08
CA LEU A 695 33.72 -26.91 -4.27
C LEU A 695 34.11 -27.84 -5.42
N ASP A 696 33.74 -27.45 -6.63
CA ASP A 696 34.16 -28.07 -7.87
C ASP A 696 35.25 -27.22 -8.58
N PRO A 697 36.11 -27.81 -9.42
CA PRO A 697 37.06 -27.05 -10.20
C PRO A 697 36.48 -25.91 -11.02
N SER A 698 35.24 -26.06 -11.50
CA SER A 698 34.49 -25.01 -12.22
C SER A 698 34.23 -23.78 -11.35
N ASP A 699 33.94 -23.93 -10.06
CA ASP A 699 33.69 -22.80 -9.14
C ASP A 699 34.92 -21.89 -9.03
N PHE A 700 36.12 -22.49 -8.99
CA PHE A 700 37.38 -21.75 -8.99
C PHE A 700 37.65 -21.03 -10.31
N LEU A 701 37.38 -21.71 -11.44
CA LEU A 701 37.61 -21.13 -12.77
C LEU A 701 36.67 -19.96 -13.04
N ASP A 702 35.37 -20.12 -12.67
CA ASP A 702 34.39 -19.07 -12.84
C ASP A 702 34.69 -17.87 -11.95
N SER A 703 35.09 -18.10 -10.69
CA SER A 703 35.51 -17.04 -9.77
C SER A 703 36.83 -16.36 -10.26
N SER A 704 37.78 -17.10 -10.83
CA SER A 704 38.98 -16.56 -11.45
C SER A 704 38.66 -15.67 -12.64
N ASN A 705 37.85 -16.17 -13.59
CA ASN A 705 37.42 -15.43 -14.78
C ASN A 705 36.69 -14.15 -14.41
N ARG A 706 35.87 -14.19 -13.32
CA ARG A 706 35.16 -13.04 -12.80
C ARG A 706 36.17 -12.00 -12.25
N LEU A 707 37.10 -12.44 -11.38
CA LEU A 707 38.09 -11.55 -10.78
C LEU A 707 39.01 -10.91 -11.83
N GLU A 708 39.38 -11.64 -12.89
CA GLU A 708 40.17 -11.12 -14.00
C GLU A 708 39.50 -9.99 -14.77
N LYS A 709 38.19 -10.06 -14.93
CA LYS A 709 37.37 -9.03 -15.62
C LYS A 709 37.17 -7.77 -14.79
N LEU A 710 37.26 -7.87 -13.44
CA LEU A 710 37.01 -6.75 -12.54
C LEU A 710 38.16 -5.72 -12.61
N LYS A 711 37.81 -4.45 -12.75
CA LYS A 711 38.74 -3.32 -12.66
C LYS A 711 38.93 -2.95 -11.18
N LEU A 712 39.86 -3.65 -10.52
CA LEU A 712 40.19 -3.41 -9.12
C LEU A 712 41.58 -2.75 -9.03
N ASP A 713 41.79 -2.00 -7.94
CA ASP A 713 43.11 -1.60 -7.52
C ASP A 713 43.97 -2.82 -7.15
N LYS A 714 45.28 -2.63 -7.12
CA LYS A 714 46.27 -3.71 -6.88
C LYS A 714 46.03 -4.39 -5.53
N GLN A 715 45.75 -3.62 -4.49
CA GLN A 715 45.57 -4.13 -3.13
C GLN A 715 44.30 -5.01 -3.01
N ARG A 716 43.15 -4.56 -3.52
CA ARG A 716 41.90 -5.34 -3.50
C ARG A 716 42.04 -6.62 -4.32
N ARG A 717 42.67 -6.50 -5.53
CA ARG A 717 42.91 -7.68 -6.37
C ARG A 717 43.83 -8.70 -5.66
N ALA A 718 44.90 -8.25 -5.04
CA ALA A 718 45.83 -9.12 -4.32
C ALA A 718 45.17 -9.80 -3.11
N LYS A 719 44.34 -9.09 -2.36
CA LYS A 719 43.56 -9.70 -1.25
C LYS A 719 42.67 -10.82 -1.72
N LEU A 720 41.87 -10.62 -2.77
CA LEU A 720 40.99 -11.65 -3.33
C LEU A 720 41.78 -12.81 -3.95
N ALA A 721 42.93 -12.54 -4.56
CA ALA A 721 43.80 -13.59 -5.06
C ALA A 721 44.36 -14.46 -3.92
N VAL A 722 44.75 -13.86 -2.79
CA VAL A 722 45.15 -14.61 -1.60
C VAL A 722 44.06 -15.51 -1.10
N GLU A 723 42.79 -14.99 -0.96
CA GLU A 723 41.64 -15.77 -0.52
C GLU A 723 41.38 -16.96 -1.49
N MET A 724 41.39 -16.70 -2.79
CA MET A 724 41.17 -17.72 -3.82
C MET A 724 42.27 -18.81 -3.84
N PHE A 725 43.52 -18.41 -3.75
CA PHE A 725 44.60 -19.39 -3.73
C PHE A 725 44.63 -20.23 -2.45
N HIS A 726 44.26 -19.67 -1.30
CA HIS A 726 44.07 -20.44 -0.07
C HIS A 726 42.95 -21.46 -0.22
N ALA A 727 41.79 -21.03 -0.70
CA ALA A 727 40.67 -21.96 -0.96
C ALA A 727 41.08 -23.09 -1.92
N ALA A 728 41.85 -22.80 -2.94
CA ALA A 728 42.32 -23.79 -3.89
C ALA A 728 43.34 -24.78 -3.27
N LEU A 729 44.26 -24.31 -2.39
CA LEU A 729 45.19 -25.18 -1.65
C LEU A 729 44.42 -26.09 -0.64
N ASP A 730 43.44 -25.55 0.07
CA ASP A 730 42.61 -26.30 0.99
C ASP A 730 41.81 -27.37 0.21
N TRP A 731 41.24 -27.02 -0.95
CA TRP A 731 40.54 -27.98 -1.81
C TRP A 731 41.45 -29.09 -2.34
N LEU A 732 42.72 -28.78 -2.71
CA LEU A 732 43.74 -29.79 -3.11
C LEU A 732 44.14 -30.71 -1.94
N GLY A 733 43.70 -30.45 -0.72
CA GLY A 733 44.01 -31.22 0.48
C GLY A 733 45.47 -31.12 0.89
N VAL A 734 46.14 -30.03 0.53
CA VAL A 734 47.57 -29.79 0.85
C VAL A 734 47.63 -29.07 2.19
N ASP A 735 48.30 -29.69 3.18
CA ASP A 735 48.65 -29.01 4.43
C ASP A 735 49.41 -27.70 4.13
N LYS A 736 49.18 -26.66 4.92
CA LYS A 736 49.82 -25.33 4.75
C LYS A 736 51.30 -25.33 4.63
N ARG A 737 51.94 -26.50 4.89
CA ARG A 737 53.40 -26.71 4.76
C ARG A 737 53.79 -27.25 3.38
N PRO A 738 54.82 -26.67 2.73
CA PRO A 738 55.37 -27.16 1.46
C PRO A 738 55.83 -28.62 1.58
N GLY A 739 55.37 -29.49 0.68
CA GLY A 739 55.88 -30.87 0.58
C GLY A 739 54.93 -31.97 1.10
N ALA A 740 53.73 -31.65 1.55
CA ALA A 740 52.72 -32.66 1.85
C ALA A 740 52.17 -33.29 0.53
N ALA A 741 51.76 -34.58 0.60
CA ALA A 741 51.26 -35.26 -0.61
C ALA A 741 49.89 -34.70 -1.07
N ALA A 742 49.86 -34.05 -2.24
CA ALA A 742 48.65 -33.52 -2.84
C ALA A 742 47.75 -34.58 -3.50
N ARG A 743 46.45 -34.41 -3.42
CA ARG A 743 45.52 -35.18 -4.27
C ARG A 743 45.81 -34.94 -5.75
N PRO A 744 45.78 -35.97 -6.62
CA PRO A 744 45.90 -35.74 -8.05
C PRO A 744 44.72 -34.85 -8.53
N ALA A 745 45.06 -33.76 -9.25
CA ALA A 745 44.05 -32.85 -9.77
C ALA A 745 43.14 -33.61 -10.77
N PRO A 746 41.80 -33.42 -10.69
CA PRO A 746 40.87 -33.97 -11.66
C PRO A 746 41.17 -33.48 -13.07
N ALA A 747 40.86 -34.25 -14.11
CA ALA A 747 41.20 -33.96 -15.50
C ALA A 747 40.73 -32.55 -15.98
N VAL A 748 39.66 -32.03 -15.46
CA VAL A 748 39.16 -30.65 -15.76
C VAL A 748 40.04 -29.57 -15.16
N ALA A 749 40.71 -29.81 -14.02
CA ALA A 749 41.63 -28.86 -13.39
C ALA A 749 43.01 -28.87 -14.12
N ALA A 750 43.32 -29.93 -14.90
CA ALA A 750 44.61 -30.06 -15.56
C ALA A 750 44.82 -29.04 -16.74
N THR A 751 43.76 -28.45 -17.27
CA THR A 751 43.84 -27.48 -18.39
C THR A 751 43.42 -26.03 -17.96
N GLY A 752 42.79 -25.87 -16.78
CA GLY A 752 42.37 -24.59 -16.28
C GLY A 752 43.50 -23.78 -15.65
N ARG A 753 43.34 -22.44 -15.71
CA ARG A 753 44.29 -21.52 -15.04
C ARG A 753 43.53 -20.71 -13.99
N LEU A 754 44.07 -20.66 -12.79
CA LEU A 754 43.57 -19.84 -11.68
C LEU A 754 44.42 -18.55 -11.62
N LEU A 755 43.85 -17.42 -11.99
CA LEU A 755 44.54 -16.13 -12.10
C LEU A 755 45.87 -16.24 -12.88
N GLY A 756 45.85 -16.96 -14.02
CA GLY A 756 47.01 -17.18 -14.85
C GLY A 756 47.94 -18.33 -14.43
N GLN A 757 47.79 -18.88 -13.20
CA GLN A 757 48.54 -20.01 -12.69
C GLN A 757 47.93 -21.35 -13.07
N ALA A 758 48.72 -22.37 -13.38
CA ALA A 758 48.21 -23.72 -13.57
C ALA A 758 47.62 -24.26 -12.26
N PHE A 759 46.54 -25.04 -12.35
CA PHE A 759 45.84 -25.55 -11.14
C PHE A 759 46.58 -26.73 -10.49
N THR A 760 47.83 -26.43 -10.06
CA THR A 760 48.73 -27.37 -9.35
C THR A 760 49.19 -26.70 -8.06
N GLU A 761 49.49 -27.51 -7.03
CA GLU A 761 49.99 -26.99 -5.75
C GLU A 761 51.13 -25.99 -5.94
N ARG A 762 52.15 -26.39 -6.74
CA ARG A 762 53.36 -25.59 -6.97
C ARG A 762 53.04 -24.22 -7.56
N GLU A 763 52.26 -24.18 -8.64
CA GLU A 763 51.94 -22.93 -9.34
C GLU A 763 50.98 -22.05 -8.52
N ILE A 764 50.01 -22.66 -7.80
CA ILE A 764 49.13 -21.93 -6.88
C ILE A 764 49.93 -21.30 -5.73
N ARG A 765 50.95 -22.01 -5.18
CA ARG A 765 51.83 -21.46 -4.15
C ARG A 765 52.69 -20.30 -4.69
N PHE A 766 53.17 -20.35 -5.94
CA PHE A 766 53.83 -19.21 -6.55
C PHE A 766 52.87 -18.03 -6.76
N GLY A 767 51.64 -18.27 -7.21
CA GLY A 767 50.61 -17.22 -7.30
C GLY A 767 50.33 -16.58 -5.94
N LEU A 768 50.22 -17.38 -4.88
CA LEU A 768 49.98 -16.92 -3.52
C LEU A 768 51.18 -16.10 -2.97
N GLU A 769 52.43 -16.57 -3.19
CA GLU A 769 53.63 -15.80 -2.89
C GLU A 769 53.58 -14.42 -3.55
N GLN A 770 53.28 -14.39 -4.86
CA GLN A 770 53.23 -13.16 -5.65
C GLN A 770 52.16 -12.22 -5.14
N ALA A 771 50.95 -12.74 -4.76
CA ALA A 771 49.87 -11.95 -4.19
C ALA A 771 50.25 -11.33 -2.85
N TYR A 772 50.90 -12.07 -1.94
CA TYR A 772 51.42 -11.51 -0.68
C TYR A 772 52.51 -10.47 -0.88
N ARG A 773 53.44 -10.67 -1.83
CA ARG A 773 54.46 -9.64 -2.18
C ARG A 773 53.82 -8.38 -2.76
N SER A 774 52.75 -8.53 -3.54
CA SER A 774 52.00 -7.37 -4.05
C SER A 774 51.34 -6.58 -2.92
N LEU A 775 50.75 -7.25 -1.92
CA LEU A 775 50.21 -6.62 -0.71
C LEU A 775 51.32 -5.91 0.10
N ALA A 776 52.46 -6.59 0.31
CA ALA A 776 53.58 -6.02 1.04
C ALA A 776 54.17 -4.77 0.38
N ALA A 777 54.12 -4.71 -0.96
CA ALA A 777 54.64 -3.55 -1.70
C ALA A 777 53.82 -2.29 -1.51
N ASP A 778 52.51 -2.45 -1.31
CA ASP A 778 51.55 -1.33 -1.12
C ASP A 778 51.27 -1.03 0.37
N GLU A 779 51.87 -1.81 1.32
CA GLU A 779 51.65 -1.61 2.76
C GLU A 779 52.55 -0.55 3.33
N SER A 780 51.99 0.43 4.00
CA SER A 780 52.72 1.56 4.58
C SER A 780 53.27 1.28 5.97
N ASP A 781 52.60 0.41 6.75
CA ASP A 781 53.09 0.01 8.06
C ASP A 781 54.25 -1.00 7.94
N PRO A 782 55.45 -0.69 8.44
CA PRO A 782 56.58 -1.59 8.36
C PRO A 782 56.35 -2.96 9.01
N ILE A 783 55.62 -3.01 10.14
CA ILE A 783 55.35 -4.27 10.85
C ILE A 783 54.42 -5.15 10.03
N ALA A 784 53.32 -4.59 9.53
CA ALA A 784 52.36 -5.31 8.67
C ALA A 784 53.06 -5.76 7.37
N ARG A 785 53.90 -4.92 6.77
CA ARG A 785 54.68 -5.27 5.59
C ARG A 785 55.65 -6.45 5.82
N TYR A 786 56.37 -6.48 6.95
CA TYR A 786 57.23 -7.63 7.29
C TYR A 786 56.42 -8.90 7.47
N ALA A 787 55.28 -8.82 8.16
CA ALA A 787 54.36 -9.97 8.31
C ALA A 787 53.89 -10.55 6.97
N LEU A 788 53.53 -9.69 6.00
CA LEU A 788 53.16 -10.12 4.64
C LEU A 788 54.35 -10.76 3.87
N VAL A 789 55.56 -10.25 4.04
CA VAL A 789 56.75 -10.85 3.43
C VAL A 789 57.05 -12.22 4.06
N ASP A 790 56.88 -12.37 5.36
CA ASP A 790 57.08 -13.64 6.05
C ASP A 790 56.03 -14.67 5.58
N GLN A 791 54.75 -14.24 5.41
CA GLN A 791 53.72 -15.08 4.80
C GLN A 791 54.09 -15.50 3.37
N ALA A 792 54.60 -14.57 2.53
CA ALA A 792 55.04 -14.88 1.18
C ALA A 792 56.18 -15.93 1.19
N ASN A 793 57.12 -15.81 2.10
CA ASN A 793 58.24 -16.75 2.23
C ASN A 793 57.76 -18.12 2.75
N ALA A 794 56.81 -18.15 3.70
CA ALA A 794 56.25 -19.40 4.27
C ALA A 794 55.47 -20.24 3.24
N VAL A 795 54.78 -19.62 2.30
CA VAL A 795 54.00 -20.32 1.26
C VAL A 795 54.81 -20.71 0.04
N ARG A 796 55.95 -20.13 -0.16
CA ARG A 796 56.81 -20.36 -1.34
C ARG A 796 57.20 -21.85 -1.44
N PRO A 797 57.06 -22.48 -2.63
CA PRO A 797 57.54 -23.85 -2.83
C PRO A 797 59.08 -23.93 -2.74
N TRP A 798 59.53 -25.03 -2.16
CA TRP A 798 60.99 -25.31 -2.14
C TRP A 798 61.49 -25.53 -3.56
N THR A 799 62.46 -24.74 -4.03
CA THR A 799 63.13 -24.91 -5.31
C THR A 799 64.51 -25.45 -5.00
N VAL A 800 64.79 -26.65 -5.45
CA VAL A 800 66.14 -27.17 -5.53
C VAL A 800 66.72 -26.62 -6.83
N PHE A 801 67.41 -25.44 -6.77
CA PHE A 801 67.97 -24.57 -7.79
C PHE A 801 66.97 -23.67 -8.53
#